data_4c1373b61314221d3e0fc2f32d25d1fc
#
_entry.id   4c1373b61314221d3e0fc2f32d25d1fc
#
_cell.length_a   1.000
_cell.length_b   1.000
_cell.length_c   1.000
_cell.angle_alpha   90.00
_cell.angle_beta   90.00
_cell.angle_gamma   90.00
#
_symmetry.space_group_name_H-M   'P 1'
#
loop_
_entity.id
_entity.type
_entity.pdbx_description
1 polymer ?
#
loop_
_entity_poly.entity_id
_entity_poly.type
_entity_poly.pdbx_seq_one_letter_code
_entity_poly.pdbx_strand_id
1 'polypeptide(L)'
;MDKYLKVIIPISIELDWPTRDTILEQIREQHTRFGFTQFALAAPCGGWRSTHYPPRSHFIELAKLYKDVADTLKPCGIECGWWVTTTMKSGHSADFTPIIKPDGTKHPFSNCPLDPNFRKRFAEDVAAFAAIARPSFIFTEDDYSISAADGCFCEWHLQAFAARMGREFTREEIVERLNQYTPENPSFEKAWRQLKKDSMVGLSEAIRAELDKETPDIPMGYMQAGGADADGDSTEAISRALAGERHTPFCRFHGTSYGGIDVKQIPVFLYHPIYDCQHIGLPFTYIHESDTFPHTRYYMAGAEMRTIMAAVYSHGFDGSTFQTQQLLDDGNEEKTYGGTFAIERKRFNTLHRLATQCRPAGVEIDYDPFWNTYDKTQSTSDPLWVKCVSHFGIPYTTLDAPIAFWDERQAAHSSDEEIRKRLSRGLFLDGDAARALCARGYGKYIGVDVTDEDVSDAFNGMERWDLGAREVIREGFGGKGRNMPSAHMFSPPGNGWLRKLIVTDERTEILSDACSFQKKYICPAMTRFENELGGKVVVMGLTLDHNNSQALFNYRRQKLFHDLLKWMGREPAFVEDAAMMYVIENIARNPKESGFKGMVTLLNLCADTRDQLKLHLPDELQGESYHYIDANGELQPLTVQKVDDGIQIKRGVAYLEPLFIVIK
;
A
#
# COMPACT_ATOMS: atom_id res chain seq x y z
N MET A 1 -22.74 -11.90 13.84
CA MET A 1 -21.44 -12.42 14.29
C MET A 1 -20.57 -11.22 14.59
N ASP A 2 -20.11 -11.06 15.80
CA ASP A 2 -19.11 -10.04 16.12
C ASP A 2 -17.84 -10.36 15.34
N LYS A 3 -17.50 -9.52 14.37
CA LYS A 3 -16.26 -9.66 13.62
C LYS A 3 -15.12 -9.17 14.51
N TYR A 4 -14.44 -10.10 15.16
CA TYR A 4 -13.19 -9.81 15.83
C TYR A 4 -12.05 -9.76 14.80
N LEU A 5 -11.05 -8.91 15.05
CA LEU A 5 -9.82 -8.88 14.27
C LEU A 5 -9.15 -10.27 14.27
N LYS A 6 -8.74 -10.70 13.08
CA LYS A 6 -7.95 -11.91 12.88
C LYS A 6 -6.48 -11.58 13.07
N VAL A 7 -5.89 -12.00 14.18
CA VAL A 7 -4.47 -11.82 14.43
C VAL A 7 -3.80 -13.18 14.48
N ILE A 8 -3.00 -13.45 13.47
CA ILE A 8 -2.40 -14.75 13.19
C ILE A 8 -0.90 -14.66 13.47
N ILE A 9 -0.42 -15.48 14.38
CA ILE A 9 0.99 -15.52 14.78
C ILE A 9 1.71 -16.64 14.02
N PRO A 10 2.71 -16.33 13.18
CA PRO A 10 3.54 -17.34 12.55
C PRO A 10 4.49 -18.01 13.55
N ILE A 11 4.57 -19.34 13.51
CA ILE A 11 5.48 -20.15 14.31
C ILE A 11 6.07 -21.22 13.40
N SER A 12 7.39 -21.37 13.39
CA SER A 12 8.04 -22.43 12.62
C SER A 12 7.84 -23.80 13.22
N ILE A 13 7.61 -24.79 12.37
CA ILE A 13 7.55 -26.21 12.73
C ILE A 13 8.36 -27.03 11.73
N GLU A 14 9.22 -27.92 12.25
CA GLU A 14 10.02 -28.84 11.46
C GLU A 14 10.25 -30.14 12.23
N LEU A 15 10.64 -31.23 11.55
CA LEU A 15 10.85 -32.56 12.14
C LEU A 15 11.99 -32.59 13.14
N ASP A 16 13.06 -31.86 12.83
CA ASP A 16 14.29 -31.91 13.63
C ASP A 16 14.32 -30.83 14.71
N TRP A 17 13.91 -29.60 14.36
CA TRP A 17 13.97 -28.44 15.26
C TRP A 17 13.12 -27.29 14.69
N PRO A 18 12.35 -26.52 15.53
CA PRO A 18 12.24 -26.70 16.99
C PRO A 18 11.50 -27.98 17.38
N THR A 19 11.76 -28.49 18.60
CA THR A 19 11.08 -29.69 19.09
C THR A 19 9.60 -29.47 19.31
N ARG A 20 8.82 -30.54 19.27
CA ARG A 20 7.37 -30.50 19.57
C ARG A 20 7.06 -29.73 20.87
N ASP A 21 7.78 -30.07 21.94
CA ASP A 21 7.53 -29.48 23.26
C ASP A 21 7.89 -27.97 23.29
N THR A 22 8.95 -27.56 22.60
CA THR A 22 9.31 -26.15 22.42
C THR A 22 8.21 -25.40 21.68
N ILE A 23 7.66 -25.94 20.59
CA ILE A 23 6.55 -25.35 19.84
C ILE A 23 5.31 -25.16 20.73
N LEU A 24 4.95 -26.19 21.48
CA LEU A 24 3.80 -26.14 22.39
C LEU A 24 3.99 -25.11 23.51
N GLU A 25 5.19 -25.01 24.07
CA GLU A 25 5.54 -24.04 25.09
C GLU A 25 5.42 -22.61 24.56
N GLN A 26 6.02 -22.31 23.40
CA GLN A 26 5.97 -21.01 22.76
C GLN A 26 4.52 -20.55 22.47
N ILE A 27 3.71 -21.43 21.87
CA ILE A 27 2.32 -21.12 21.55
C ILE A 27 1.49 -20.89 22.84
N ARG A 28 1.64 -21.77 23.84
CA ARG A 28 0.92 -21.64 25.13
C ARG A 28 1.30 -20.38 25.88
N GLU A 29 2.57 -20.00 25.87
CA GLU A 29 3.01 -18.77 26.52
C GLU A 29 2.46 -17.54 25.82
N GLN A 30 2.52 -17.47 24.50
CA GLN A 30 1.94 -16.37 23.73
C GLN A 30 0.40 -16.28 23.91
N HIS A 31 -0.27 -17.43 23.94
CA HIS A 31 -1.70 -17.49 24.25
C HIS A 31 -2.00 -16.96 25.66
N THR A 32 -1.32 -17.50 26.67
CA THR A 32 -1.56 -17.15 28.09
C THR A 32 -1.21 -15.70 28.37
N ARG A 33 -0.12 -15.22 27.82
CA ARG A 33 0.44 -13.90 28.11
C ARG A 33 -0.22 -12.78 27.33
N PHE A 34 -0.46 -13.00 26.05
CA PHE A 34 -0.98 -11.97 25.15
C PHE A 34 -2.38 -12.28 24.62
N GLY A 35 -2.89 -13.49 24.87
CA GLY A 35 -4.23 -13.95 24.49
C GLY A 35 -4.38 -14.18 23.00
N PHE A 36 -3.31 -14.51 22.25
CA PHE A 36 -3.42 -14.94 20.86
C PHE A 36 -4.11 -16.30 20.79
N THR A 37 -5.00 -16.47 19.82
CA THR A 37 -5.78 -17.70 19.62
C THR A 37 -5.63 -18.31 18.23
N GLN A 38 -4.95 -17.61 17.30
CA GLN A 38 -4.72 -18.07 15.95
C GLN A 38 -3.23 -18.08 15.65
N PHE A 39 -2.73 -19.24 15.22
CA PHE A 39 -1.32 -19.44 14.87
C PHE A 39 -1.22 -20.07 13.49
N ALA A 40 -0.27 -19.61 12.67
CA ALA A 40 0.07 -20.22 11.40
C ALA A 40 1.38 -20.99 11.57
N LEU A 41 1.32 -22.33 11.54
CA LEU A 41 2.51 -23.16 11.64
C LEU A 41 3.20 -23.20 10.27
N ALA A 42 4.36 -22.54 10.20
CA ALA A 42 5.16 -22.43 8.97
C ALA A 42 5.94 -23.72 8.74
N ALA A 43 5.66 -24.42 7.65
CA ALA A 43 6.20 -25.74 7.35
C ALA A 43 6.10 -26.08 5.85
N PRO A 44 7.04 -26.91 5.31
CA PRO A 44 8.35 -27.22 5.86
C PRO A 44 9.25 -25.98 5.83
N CYS A 45 10.09 -25.79 6.84
CA CYS A 45 10.90 -24.59 6.95
C CYS A 45 12.41 -24.90 6.91
N GLY A 46 13.22 -23.84 7.04
CA GLY A 46 14.67 -23.99 7.12
C GLY A 46 15.33 -24.44 5.82
N GLY A 47 16.09 -25.50 5.88
CA GLY A 47 16.96 -25.94 4.80
C GLY A 47 16.31 -26.36 3.49
N TRP A 48 15.00 -26.53 3.45
CA TRP A 48 14.30 -26.89 2.21
C TRP A 48 14.14 -25.72 1.26
N ARG A 49 13.85 -24.54 1.82
CA ARG A 49 13.75 -23.34 1.02
C ARG A 49 15.07 -23.04 0.34
N SER A 50 15.05 -22.88 -0.99
CA SER A 50 16.21 -22.56 -1.82
C SER A 50 17.28 -23.65 -1.93
N THR A 51 17.03 -24.87 -1.47
CA THR A 51 17.98 -25.98 -1.59
C THR A 51 17.51 -27.06 -2.56
N HIS A 52 16.40 -27.69 -2.28
CA HIS A 52 15.76 -28.69 -3.15
C HIS A 52 14.31 -28.89 -2.71
N TYR A 53 13.48 -29.43 -3.59
CA TYR A 53 12.08 -29.71 -3.29
C TYR A 53 12.00 -30.93 -2.34
N PRO A 54 11.25 -30.83 -1.22
CA PRO A 54 11.17 -31.91 -0.24
C PRO A 54 10.52 -33.17 -0.82
N PRO A 55 10.94 -34.37 -0.38
CA PRO A 55 10.26 -35.60 -0.74
C PRO A 55 8.88 -35.67 -0.10
N ARG A 56 7.93 -36.38 -0.76
CA ARG A 56 6.56 -36.54 -0.24
C ARG A 56 6.52 -37.11 1.19
N SER A 57 7.42 -38.03 1.51
CA SER A 57 7.53 -38.60 2.86
C SER A 57 7.75 -37.53 3.93
N HIS A 58 8.51 -36.48 3.62
CA HIS A 58 8.73 -35.36 4.54
C HIS A 58 7.43 -34.61 4.83
N PHE A 59 6.64 -34.28 3.81
CA PHE A 59 5.31 -33.67 4.00
C PHE A 59 4.40 -34.54 4.86
N ILE A 60 4.40 -35.85 4.66
CA ILE A 60 3.57 -36.79 5.42
C ILE A 60 3.99 -36.87 6.90
N GLU A 61 5.29 -36.99 7.19
CA GLU A 61 5.77 -37.05 8.58
C GLU A 61 5.55 -35.71 9.29
N LEU A 62 5.78 -34.59 8.60
CA LEU A 62 5.56 -33.26 9.13
C LEU A 62 4.06 -33.00 9.40
N ALA A 63 3.16 -33.50 8.55
CA ALA A 63 1.72 -33.44 8.78
C ALA A 63 1.26 -34.17 10.03
N LYS A 64 1.91 -35.30 10.37
CA LYS A 64 1.63 -36.03 11.62
C LYS A 64 2.07 -35.24 12.85
N LEU A 65 3.27 -34.65 12.82
CA LEU A 65 3.74 -33.75 13.88
C LEU A 65 2.82 -32.53 14.03
N TYR A 66 2.46 -31.89 12.91
CA TYR A 66 1.52 -30.79 12.88
C TYR A 66 0.21 -31.16 13.57
N LYS A 67 -0.38 -32.28 13.17
CA LYS A 67 -1.64 -32.77 13.75
C LYS A 67 -1.56 -32.97 15.25
N ASP A 68 -0.49 -33.57 15.74
CA ASP A 68 -0.29 -33.78 17.17
C ASP A 68 -0.18 -32.46 17.94
N VAL A 69 0.53 -31.47 17.41
CA VAL A 69 0.61 -30.12 17.99
C VAL A 69 -0.77 -29.46 18.00
N ALA A 70 -1.47 -29.45 16.85
CA ALA A 70 -2.76 -28.81 16.71
C ALA A 70 -3.84 -29.45 17.62
N ASP A 71 -3.90 -30.79 17.66
CA ASP A 71 -4.83 -31.53 18.55
C ASP A 71 -4.55 -31.26 20.02
N THR A 72 -3.28 -31.11 20.41
CA THR A 72 -2.87 -30.77 21.78
C THR A 72 -3.29 -29.36 22.19
N LEU A 73 -3.34 -28.41 21.25
CA LEU A 73 -3.68 -27.00 21.49
C LEU A 73 -5.19 -26.71 21.38
N LYS A 74 -5.92 -27.50 20.61
CA LYS A 74 -7.35 -27.31 20.35
C LYS A 74 -8.22 -27.19 21.62
N PRO A 75 -8.01 -28.03 22.68
CA PRO A 75 -8.78 -27.88 23.93
C PRO A 75 -8.55 -26.55 24.65
N CYS A 76 -7.47 -25.83 24.35
CA CYS A 76 -7.18 -24.50 24.88
C CYS A 76 -7.89 -23.38 24.11
N GLY A 77 -8.67 -23.69 23.07
CA GLY A 77 -9.30 -22.71 22.19
C GLY A 77 -8.33 -22.08 21.18
N ILE A 78 -7.23 -22.75 20.90
CA ILE A 78 -6.22 -22.30 19.95
C ILE A 78 -6.48 -22.96 18.59
N GLU A 79 -6.51 -22.14 17.53
CA GLU A 79 -6.64 -22.56 16.16
C GLU A 79 -5.26 -22.54 15.47
N CYS A 80 -4.91 -23.65 14.80
CA CYS A 80 -3.68 -23.76 14.02
C CYS A 80 -4.00 -23.80 12.53
N GLY A 81 -3.51 -22.81 11.81
CA GLY A 81 -3.43 -22.78 10.35
C GLY A 81 -2.07 -23.28 9.87
N TRP A 82 -1.96 -23.59 8.61
CA TRP A 82 -0.72 -23.96 7.96
C TRP A 82 -0.24 -22.88 7.02
N TRP A 83 0.99 -22.44 7.19
CA TRP A 83 1.70 -21.57 6.25
C TRP A 83 2.66 -22.46 5.43
N VAL A 84 2.34 -22.64 4.15
CA VAL A 84 3.14 -23.46 3.23
C VAL A 84 4.38 -22.68 2.83
N THR A 85 5.50 -22.91 3.49
CA THR A 85 6.76 -22.19 3.21
C THR A 85 7.54 -22.75 2.03
N THR A 86 7.21 -23.95 1.59
CA THR A 86 7.79 -24.60 0.41
C THR A 86 6.84 -24.45 -0.78
N THR A 87 7.10 -23.49 -1.62
CA THR A 87 6.34 -23.17 -2.82
C THR A 87 7.23 -23.17 -4.06
N MET A 88 7.07 -22.18 -4.92
CA MET A 88 7.87 -22.06 -6.14
C MET A 88 9.37 -21.92 -5.87
N LYS A 89 9.77 -21.29 -4.76
CA LYS A 89 11.17 -21.10 -4.34
C LYS A 89 11.69 -22.20 -3.42
N SER A 90 11.28 -23.41 -3.62
CA SER A 90 11.66 -24.55 -2.79
C SER A 90 12.96 -25.26 -3.22
N GLY A 91 13.63 -24.75 -4.25
CA GLY A 91 14.77 -25.42 -4.85
C GLY A 91 14.39 -26.29 -6.04
N HIS A 92 15.40 -26.81 -6.74
CA HIS A 92 15.19 -27.60 -7.95
C HIS A 92 14.98 -29.08 -7.66
N SER A 93 14.27 -29.73 -8.56
CA SER A 93 14.25 -31.18 -8.75
C SER A 93 14.63 -31.48 -10.19
N ALA A 94 15.19 -32.68 -10.44
CA ALA A 94 15.47 -33.12 -11.81
C ALA A 94 14.19 -33.22 -12.67
N ASP A 95 13.04 -33.38 -12.03
CA ASP A 95 11.74 -33.55 -12.69
C ASP A 95 11.02 -32.22 -12.99
N PHE A 96 11.56 -31.08 -12.54
CA PHE A 96 10.92 -29.78 -12.67
C PHE A 96 11.67 -28.83 -13.58
N THR A 97 10.93 -28.06 -14.36
CA THR A 97 11.47 -26.97 -15.16
C THR A 97 11.74 -25.75 -14.26
N PRO A 98 13.00 -25.28 -14.18
CA PRO A 98 13.28 -24.06 -13.43
C PRO A 98 12.71 -22.83 -14.14
N ILE A 99 12.49 -21.74 -13.40
CA ILE A 99 12.29 -20.43 -13.99
C ILE A 99 13.55 -20.04 -14.79
N ILE A 100 13.38 -19.64 -16.04
CA ILE A 100 14.43 -19.09 -16.89
C ILE A 100 14.32 -17.58 -16.86
N LYS A 101 15.42 -16.92 -16.51
CA LYS A 101 15.51 -15.46 -16.44
C LYS A 101 15.62 -14.80 -17.85
N PRO A 102 15.44 -13.46 -17.94
CA PRO A 102 15.59 -12.75 -19.22
C PRO A 102 16.93 -12.99 -19.93
N ASP A 103 18.01 -13.15 -19.19
CA ASP A 103 19.36 -13.44 -19.71
C ASP A 103 19.57 -14.91 -20.15
N GLY A 104 18.56 -15.75 -19.97
CA GLY A 104 18.59 -17.19 -20.27
C GLY A 104 19.20 -18.06 -19.19
N THR A 105 19.65 -17.50 -18.10
CA THR A 105 20.14 -18.28 -16.96
C THR A 105 18.98 -18.86 -16.17
N LYS A 106 19.22 -19.97 -15.48
CA LYS A 106 18.25 -20.57 -14.56
C LYS A 106 18.18 -19.73 -13.29
N HIS A 107 16.96 -19.47 -12.81
CA HIS A 107 16.81 -18.96 -11.45
C HIS A 107 17.39 -19.99 -10.47
N PRO A 108 18.13 -19.58 -9.42
CA PRO A 108 18.90 -20.52 -8.60
C PRO A 108 18.05 -21.57 -7.87
N PHE A 109 16.76 -21.28 -7.59
CA PHE A 109 15.94 -22.20 -6.80
C PHE A 109 14.44 -22.17 -7.12
N SER A 110 13.97 -21.41 -8.12
CA SER A 110 12.54 -21.28 -8.41
C SER A 110 12.09 -22.19 -9.54
N ASN A 111 10.93 -22.81 -9.38
CA ASN A 111 10.29 -23.72 -10.33
C ASN A 111 9.19 -23.00 -11.14
N CYS A 112 9.01 -23.44 -12.39
CA CYS A 112 8.05 -22.82 -13.30
C CYS A 112 6.60 -23.22 -12.96
N PRO A 113 5.65 -22.30 -12.75
CA PRO A 113 4.26 -22.61 -12.45
C PRO A 113 3.49 -23.21 -13.64
N LEU A 114 4.02 -23.11 -14.86
CA LEU A 114 3.45 -23.78 -16.04
C LEU A 114 3.97 -25.21 -16.24
N ASP A 115 5.01 -25.62 -15.53
CA ASP A 115 5.50 -27.00 -15.61
C ASP A 115 4.46 -27.97 -15.05
N PRO A 116 3.90 -28.88 -15.86
CA PRO A 116 2.86 -29.80 -15.42
C PRO A 116 3.33 -30.76 -14.31
N ASN A 117 4.63 -31.12 -14.29
CA ASN A 117 5.17 -32.00 -13.26
C ASN A 117 5.25 -31.28 -11.91
N PHE A 118 5.78 -30.07 -11.89
CA PHE A 118 5.81 -29.24 -10.70
C PHE A 118 4.40 -28.96 -10.18
N ARG A 119 3.51 -28.47 -11.05
CA ARG A 119 2.12 -28.14 -10.72
C ARG A 119 1.39 -29.31 -10.07
N LYS A 120 1.46 -30.48 -10.72
CA LYS A 120 0.84 -31.72 -10.20
C LYS A 120 1.43 -32.11 -8.85
N ARG A 121 2.76 -32.19 -8.77
CA ARG A 121 3.43 -32.68 -7.57
C ARG A 121 3.17 -31.76 -6.38
N PHE A 122 3.27 -30.44 -6.58
CA PHE A 122 3.04 -29.48 -5.51
C PHE A 122 1.59 -29.52 -5.01
N ALA A 123 0.61 -29.55 -5.92
CA ALA A 123 -0.80 -29.67 -5.56
C ALA A 123 -1.10 -30.96 -4.75
N GLU A 124 -0.58 -32.10 -5.21
CA GLU A 124 -0.74 -33.38 -4.50
C GLU A 124 -0.07 -33.39 -3.12
N ASP A 125 1.10 -32.77 -2.95
CA ASP A 125 1.80 -32.71 -1.67
C ASP A 125 1.09 -31.80 -0.66
N VAL A 126 0.53 -30.66 -1.12
CA VAL A 126 -0.33 -29.78 -0.30
C VAL A 126 -1.58 -30.53 0.16
N ALA A 127 -2.25 -31.25 -0.75
CA ALA A 127 -3.44 -32.02 -0.42
C ALA A 127 -3.14 -33.18 0.54
N ALA A 128 -2.03 -33.92 0.34
CA ALA A 128 -1.63 -35.00 1.21
C ALA A 128 -1.31 -34.51 2.64
N PHE A 129 -0.65 -33.36 2.78
CA PHE A 129 -0.43 -32.74 4.08
C PHE A 129 -1.76 -32.36 4.73
N ALA A 130 -2.62 -31.66 4.01
CA ALA A 130 -3.92 -31.17 4.53
C ALA A 130 -4.85 -32.32 4.97
N ALA A 131 -4.86 -33.44 4.24
CA ALA A 131 -5.65 -34.62 4.57
C ALA A 131 -5.27 -35.23 5.94
N ILE A 132 -4.01 -35.20 6.30
CA ILE A 132 -3.48 -35.71 7.59
C ILE A 132 -3.60 -34.64 8.68
N ALA A 133 -3.08 -33.46 8.41
CA ALA A 133 -2.90 -32.37 9.38
C ALA A 133 -4.22 -31.68 9.76
N ARG A 134 -5.18 -31.58 8.82
CA ARG A 134 -6.47 -30.91 9.00
C ARG A 134 -6.34 -29.49 9.57
N PRO A 135 -5.53 -28.60 8.95
CA PRO A 135 -5.36 -27.23 9.42
C PRO A 135 -6.70 -26.47 9.35
N SER A 136 -6.88 -25.48 10.23
CA SER A 136 -8.08 -24.63 10.23
C SER A 136 -8.13 -23.66 9.04
N PHE A 137 -6.97 -23.32 8.49
CA PHE A 137 -6.79 -22.56 7.24
C PHE A 137 -5.41 -22.83 6.68
N ILE A 138 -5.21 -22.50 5.41
CA ILE A 138 -3.92 -22.62 4.72
C ILE A 138 -3.55 -21.28 4.10
N PHE A 139 -2.27 -20.87 4.22
CA PHE A 139 -1.69 -19.80 3.44
C PHE A 139 -0.61 -20.34 2.50
N THR A 140 -0.49 -19.74 1.31
CA THR A 140 0.73 -19.90 0.51
C THR A 140 1.90 -19.19 1.18
N GLU A 141 3.10 -19.42 0.70
CA GLU A 141 4.26 -18.60 1.06
C GLU A 141 4.17 -17.21 0.44
N ASP A 142 4.83 -16.23 1.07
CA ASP A 142 4.99 -14.85 0.58
C ASP A 142 5.86 -14.72 -0.68
N ASP A 143 6.56 -15.78 -1.07
CA ASP A 143 7.31 -15.87 -2.34
C ASP A 143 6.52 -16.55 -3.48
N TYR A 144 5.21 -16.70 -3.34
CA TYR A 144 4.33 -17.32 -4.33
C TYR A 144 4.08 -16.38 -5.51
N SER A 145 5.15 -16.09 -6.27
CA SER A 145 5.16 -15.16 -7.41
C SER A 145 6.31 -15.48 -8.35
N ILE A 146 6.14 -15.18 -9.64
CA ILE A 146 7.21 -15.23 -10.65
C ILE A 146 7.84 -13.86 -10.94
N SER A 147 7.35 -12.79 -10.33
CA SER A 147 7.78 -11.41 -10.58
C SER A 147 9.25 -11.16 -10.24
N ALA A 148 9.75 -11.78 -9.17
CA ALA A 148 11.16 -11.64 -8.75
C ALA A 148 12.19 -12.07 -9.82
N ALA A 149 11.75 -12.71 -10.91
CA ALA A 149 12.56 -13.11 -12.05
C ALA A 149 12.16 -12.40 -13.37
N ASP A 150 11.45 -11.28 -13.32
CA ASP A 150 10.90 -10.57 -14.49
C ASP A 150 10.00 -11.47 -15.39
N GLY A 151 9.48 -12.54 -14.82
CA GLY A 151 8.75 -13.57 -15.53
C GLY A 151 9.57 -14.84 -15.76
N CYS A 152 9.02 -15.77 -16.50
CA CYS A 152 9.70 -17.01 -16.86
C CYS A 152 9.78 -17.17 -18.37
N PHE A 153 10.98 -17.33 -18.89
CA PHE A 153 11.29 -17.49 -20.32
C PHE A 153 11.61 -18.93 -20.69
N CYS A 154 11.08 -19.92 -19.94
CA CYS A 154 11.23 -21.33 -20.26
C CYS A 154 10.34 -21.72 -21.48
N GLU A 155 10.55 -22.91 -22.00
CA GLU A 155 9.83 -23.39 -23.17
C GLU A 155 8.29 -23.35 -22.97
N TRP A 156 7.78 -23.69 -21.79
CA TRP A 156 6.34 -23.64 -21.49
C TRP A 156 5.76 -22.25 -21.63
N HIS A 157 6.46 -21.22 -21.13
CA HIS A 157 6.01 -19.83 -21.24
C HIS A 157 6.14 -19.29 -22.68
N LEU A 158 7.22 -19.63 -23.41
CA LEU A 158 7.38 -19.22 -24.79
C LEU A 158 6.29 -19.82 -25.69
N GLN A 159 5.96 -21.10 -25.52
CA GLN A 159 4.88 -21.77 -26.24
C GLN A 159 3.49 -21.17 -25.90
N ALA A 160 3.22 -20.95 -24.61
CA ALA A 160 1.98 -20.34 -24.18
C ALA A 160 1.84 -18.89 -24.69
N PHE A 161 2.91 -18.13 -24.73
CA PHE A 161 2.91 -16.78 -25.28
C PHE A 161 2.74 -16.79 -26.80
N ALA A 162 3.41 -17.69 -27.51
CA ALA A 162 3.22 -17.88 -28.97
C ALA A 162 1.77 -18.20 -29.31
N ALA A 163 1.13 -19.10 -28.55
CA ALA A 163 -0.28 -19.43 -28.73
C ALA A 163 -1.20 -18.22 -28.54
N ARG A 164 -0.91 -17.37 -27.53
CA ARG A 164 -1.67 -16.14 -27.25
C ARG A 164 -1.53 -15.10 -28.33
N MET A 165 -0.31 -14.93 -28.85
CA MET A 165 0.02 -13.89 -29.83
C MET A 165 -0.16 -14.32 -31.28
N GLY A 166 -0.41 -15.63 -31.53
CA GLY A 166 -0.59 -16.19 -32.87
C GLY A 166 0.72 -16.35 -33.68
N ARG A 167 1.88 -16.20 -33.04
CA ARG A 167 3.21 -16.46 -33.65
C ARG A 167 4.26 -16.81 -32.60
N GLU A 168 5.32 -17.44 -33.05
CA GLU A 168 6.48 -17.70 -32.20
C GLU A 168 7.31 -16.43 -31.93
N PHE A 169 7.92 -16.39 -30.77
CA PHE A 169 8.85 -15.36 -30.32
C PHE A 169 10.06 -16.01 -29.69
N THR A 170 11.23 -15.46 -29.92
CA THR A 170 12.41 -15.82 -29.14
C THR A 170 12.39 -15.09 -27.79
N ARG A 171 13.11 -15.62 -26.82
CA ARG A 171 13.30 -14.95 -25.53
C ARG A 171 13.85 -13.54 -25.73
N GLU A 172 14.89 -13.41 -26.56
CA GLU A 172 15.56 -12.14 -26.85
C GLU A 172 14.59 -11.11 -27.44
N GLU A 173 13.72 -11.52 -28.35
CA GLU A 173 12.69 -10.65 -28.93
C GLU A 173 11.68 -10.17 -27.88
N ILE A 174 11.27 -11.05 -26.97
CA ILE A 174 10.35 -10.68 -25.90
C ILE A 174 11.03 -9.70 -24.94
N VAL A 175 12.26 -10.00 -24.50
CA VAL A 175 13.03 -9.14 -23.57
C VAL A 175 13.27 -7.76 -24.18
N GLU A 176 13.67 -7.71 -25.48
CA GLU A 176 13.87 -6.45 -26.18
C GLU A 176 12.60 -5.59 -26.16
N ARG A 177 11.43 -6.18 -26.48
CA ARG A 177 10.16 -5.47 -26.50
C ARG A 177 9.69 -5.03 -25.11
N LEU A 178 9.91 -5.84 -24.09
CA LEU A 178 9.56 -5.49 -22.70
C LEU A 178 10.45 -4.37 -22.13
N ASN A 179 11.65 -4.19 -22.67
CA ASN A 179 12.57 -3.13 -22.26
C ASN A 179 12.41 -1.83 -23.07
N GLN A 180 11.69 -1.87 -24.19
CA GLN A 180 11.40 -0.71 -25.03
C GLN A 180 9.99 -0.24 -24.75
N TYR A 181 9.83 0.62 -23.74
CA TYR A 181 8.55 1.30 -23.59
C TYR A 181 8.29 2.17 -24.81
N THR A 182 7.31 1.78 -25.61
CA THR A 182 6.72 2.65 -26.62
C THR A 182 5.22 2.75 -26.38
N PRO A 183 4.63 3.94 -26.51
CA PRO A 183 3.17 4.13 -26.38
C PRO A 183 2.37 3.21 -27.31
N GLU A 184 3.02 2.63 -28.31
CA GLU A 184 2.43 1.77 -29.34
C GLU A 184 2.43 0.28 -28.97
N ASN A 185 3.07 -0.11 -27.84
CA ASN A 185 3.24 -1.51 -27.45
C ASN A 185 2.46 -1.99 -26.21
N PRO A 186 1.38 -1.31 -25.73
CA PRO A 186 0.67 -1.73 -24.51
C PRO A 186 0.06 -3.12 -24.63
N SER A 187 -0.34 -3.54 -25.84
CA SER A 187 -0.99 -4.83 -26.08
C SER A 187 -0.03 -6.02 -25.91
N PHE A 188 1.24 -5.88 -26.28
CA PHE A 188 2.25 -6.92 -26.13
C PHE A 188 2.60 -7.17 -24.66
N GLU A 189 2.90 -6.10 -23.95
CA GLU A 189 3.24 -6.17 -22.53
C GLU A 189 2.05 -6.65 -21.68
N LYS A 190 0.85 -6.15 -21.99
CA LYS A 190 -0.38 -6.60 -21.35
C LYS A 190 -0.61 -8.10 -21.57
N ALA A 191 -0.29 -8.62 -22.77
CA ALA A 191 -0.40 -10.05 -23.05
C ALA A 191 0.63 -10.87 -22.27
N TRP A 192 1.87 -10.38 -22.13
CA TRP A 192 2.91 -11.05 -21.33
C TRP A 192 2.55 -11.10 -19.85
N ARG A 193 2.08 -9.99 -19.28
CA ARG A 193 1.61 -9.94 -17.89
C ARG A 193 0.42 -10.83 -17.63
N GLN A 194 -0.54 -10.82 -18.56
CA GLN A 194 -1.69 -11.72 -18.45
C GLN A 194 -1.26 -13.19 -18.46
N LEU A 195 -0.22 -13.55 -19.21
CA LEU A 195 0.34 -14.90 -19.17
C LEU A 195 0.94 -15.23 -17.80
N LYS A 196 1.68 -14.29 -17.19
CA LYS A 196 2.20 -14.47 -15.82
C LYS A 196 1.08 -14.68 -14.82
N LYS A 197 0.06 -13.84 -14.86
CA LYS A 197 -1.16 -13.96 -14.03
C LYS A 197 -1.80 -15.33 -14.20
N ASP A 198 -2.08 -15.73 -15.44
CA ASP A 198 -2.74 -17.02 -15.75
C ASP A 198 -1.90 -18.22 -15.28
N SER A 199 -0.58 -18.09 -15.30
CA SER A 199 0.34 -19.13 -14.82
C SER A 199 0.16 -19.38 -13.33
N MET A 200 0.07 -18.31 -12.53
CA MET A 200 -0.12 -18.35 -11.09
C MET A 200 -1.53 -18.79 -10.71
N VAL A 201 -2.53 -18.26 -11.39
CA VAL A 201 -3.94 -18.67 -11.20
C VAL A 201 -4.11 -20.16 -11.49
N GLY A 202 -3.56 -20.65 -12.62
CA GLY A 202 -3.66 -22.07 -12.97
C GLY A 202 -2.93 -23.01 -12.00
N LEU A 203 -1.84 -22.57 -11.37
CA LEU A 203 -1.20 -23.33 -10.27
C LEU A 203 -2.14 -23.35 -9.05
N SER A 204 -2.75 -22.23 -8.71
CA SER A 204 -3.68 -22.09 -7.57
C SER A 204 -4.94 -22.95 -7.75
N GLU A 205 -5.51 -22.97 -8.96
CA GLU A 205 -6.63 -23.83 -9.31
C GLU A 205 -6.27 -25.33 -9.17
N ALA A 206 -5.08 -25.72 -9.60
CA ALA A 206 -4.61 -27.10 -9.45
C ALA A 206 -4.49 -27.50 -7.96
N ILE A 207 -3.97 -26.62 -7.12
CA ILE A 207 -3.89 -26.87 -5.66
C ILE A 207 -5.30 -27.00 -5.09
N ARG A 208 -6.22 -26.09 -5.41
CA ARG A 208 -7.61 -26.14 -4.92
C ARG A 208 -8.33 -27.41 -5.37
N ALA A 209 -8.16 -27.80 -6.63
CA ALA A 209 -8.76 -29.03 -7.17
C ALA A 209 -8.29 -30.31 -6.46
N GLU A 210 -7.01 -30.38 -6.05
CA GLU A 210 -6.51 -31.51 -5.26
C GLU A 210 -7.02 -31.46 -3.81
N LEU A 211 -7.04 -30.28 -3.17
CA LEU A 211 -7.61 -30.11 -1.83
C LEU A 211 -9.10 -30.53 -1.77
N ASP A 212 -9.87 -30.19 -2.79
CA ASP A 212 -11.33 -30.45 -2.83
C ASP A 212 -11.68 -31.95 -2.89
N LYS A 213 -10.70 -32.82 -3.20
CA LYS A 213 -10.95 -34.26 -3.22
C LYS A 213 -11.16 -34.85 -1.82
N GLU A 214 -10.40 -34.40 -0.82
CA GLU A 214 -10.42 -34.97 0.53
C GLU A 214 -10.68 -33.94 1.64
N THR A 215 -10.36 -32.67 1.37
CA THR A 215 -10.41 -31.58 2.36
C THR A 215 -11.12 -30.34 1.83
N PRO A 216 -12.33 -30.47 1.21
CA PRO A 216 -13.05 -29.35 0.62
C PRO A 216 -13.51 -28.28 1.64
N ASP A 217 -13.49 -28.61 2.93
CA ASP A 217 -13.86 -27.75 4.03
C ASP A 217 -12.71 -26.86 4.53
N ILE A 218 -11.48 -27.05 4.07
CA ILE A 218 -10.32 -26.25 4.50
C ILE A 218 -10.14 -25.04 3.59
N PRO A 219 -10.28 -23.81 4.11
CA PRO A 219 -10.04 -22.61 3.34
C PRO A 219 -8.53 -22.41 3.08
N MET A 220 -8.20 -21.96 1.87
CA MET A 220 -6.83 -21.58 1.50
C MET A 220 -6.81 -20.15 0.94
N GLY A 221 -5.82 -19.38 1.36
CA GLY A 221 -5.61 -18.01 0.94
C GLY A 221 -4.19 -17.76 0.47
N TYR A 222 -3.98 -16.58 -0.05
CA TYR A 222 -2.75 -16.13 -0.65
C TYR A 222 -1.94 -15.27 0.35
N MET A 223 -0.63 -15.45 0.39
CA MET A 223 0.30 -14.46 0.91
C MET A 223 0.94 -13.71 -0.26
N GLN A 224 0.62 -12.44 -0.40
CA GLN A 224 1.16 -11.60 -1.46
C GLN A 224 2.65 -11.39 -1.25
N ALA A 225 3.42 -11.59 -2.30
CA ALA A 225 4.85 -11.28 -2.32
C ALA A 225 5.09 -9.80 -2.62
N GLY A 226 6.20 -9.27 -2.16
CA GLY A 226 6.68 -7.97 -2.63
C GLY A 226 6.86 -8.00 -4.16
N GLY A 227 6.27 -7.03 -4.86
CA GLY A 227 6.28 -6.98 -6.32
C GLY A 227 5.30 -7.94 -7.02
N ALA A 228 4.27 -8.43 -6.31
CA ALA A 228 3.21 -9.26 -6.90
C ALA A 228 2.42 -8.53 -8.00
N ASP A 229 2.34 -7.21 -7.94
CA ASP A 229 1.81 -6.33 -8.97
C ASP A 229 2.50 -6.51 -10.34
N ALA A 230 3.78 -6.88 -10.36
CA ALA A 230 4.48 -7.22 -11.60
C ALA A 230 3.97 -8.51 -12.28
N ASP A 231 3.20 -9.34 -11.57
CA ASP A 231 2.49 -10.50 -12.13
C ASP A 231 1.11 -10.12 -12.71
N GLY A 232 0.84 -8.85 -12.88
CA GLY A 232 -0.34 -8.39 -13.57
C GLY A 232 -1.60 -8.33 -12.71
N ASP A 233 -1.56 -7.68 -11.56
CA ASP A 233 -2.72 -7.57 -10.65
C ASP A 233 -3.36 -8.95 -10.38
N SER A 234 -2.51 -9.86 -9.94
CA SER A 234 -2.88 -11.26 -9.79
C SER A 234 -3.52 -11.58 -8.43
N THR A 235 -3.38 -10.70 -7.45
CA THR A 235 -3.73 -10.93 -6.04
C THR A 235 -5.17 -11.42 -5.86
N GLU A 236 -6.15 -10.72 -6.43
CA GLU A 236 -7.56 -11.12 -6.34
C GLU A 236 -7.80 -12.46 -7.04
N ALA A 237 -7.28 -12.64 -8.24
CA ALA A 237 -7.51 -13.84 -9.03
C ALA A 237 -6.88 -15.09 -8.38
N ILE A 238 -5.66 -14.99 -7.86
CA ILE A 238 -5.00 -16.06 -7.10
C ILE A 238 -5.79 -16.39 -5.84
N SER A 239 -6.18 -15.39 -5.07
CA SER A 239 -6.94 -15.59 -3.83
C SER A 239 -8.28 -16.28 -4.08
N ARG A 240 -8.99 -15.90 -5.15
CA ARG A 240 -10.26 -16.54 -5.56
C ARG A 240 -10.05 -17.97 -6.04
N ALA A 241 -8.99 -18.22 -6.80
CA ALA A 241 -8.65 -19.58 -7.25
C ALA A 241 -8.33 -20.51 -6.06
N LEU A 242 -7.57 -20.05 -5.07
CA LEU A 242 -7.27 -20.81 -3.85
C LEU A 242 -8.50 -21.05 -2.96
N ALA A 243 -9.40 -20.07 -2.88
CA ALA A 243 -10.64 -20.20 -2.13
C ALA A 243 -11.63 -21.18 -2.76
N GLY A 244 -11.63 -21.29 -4.09
CA GLY A 244 -12.64 -22.04 -4.83
C GLY A 244 -14.06 -21.47 -4.64
N GLU A 245 -15.07 -22.28 -4.93
CA GLU A 245 -16.47 -21.84 -4.84
C GLU A 245 -17.04 -21.84 -3.40
N ARG A 246 -16.35 -22.49 -2.46
CA ARG A 246 -16.90 -22.79 -1.12
C ARG A 246 -16.49 -21.78 -0.05
N HIS A 247 -15.37 -21.06 -0.24
CA HIS A 247 -14.77 -20.24 0.78
C HIS A 247 -14.72 -18.77 0.37
N THR A 248 -14.80 -17.89 1.35
CA THR A 248 -14.50 -16.48 1.14
C THR A 248 -12.99 -16.33 0.85
N PRO A 249 -12.61 -15.72 -0.27
CA PRO A 249 -11.21 -15.46 -0.56
C PRO A 249 -10.56 -14.61 0.54
N PHE A 250 -9.29 -14.87 0.81
CA PHE A 250 -8.50 -14.06 1.75
C PHE A 250 -7.06 -13.95 1.29
N CYS A 251 -6.44 -12.84 1.61
CA CYS A 251 -5.05 -12.55 1.29
C CYS A 251 -4.35 -11.85 2.45
N ARG A 252 -3.09 -12.22 2.68
CA ARG A 252 -2.16 -11.42 3.44
C ARG A 252 -1.43 -10.49 2.48
N PHE A 253 -1.68 -9.20 2.60
CA PHE A 253 -1.12 -8.16 1.74
C PHE A 253 0.25 -7.73 2.26
N HIS A 254 1.23 -7.71 1.36
CA HIS A 254 2.54 -7.17 1.63
C HIS A 254 2.46 -5.65 1.81
N GLY A 255 3.06 -5.11 2.83
CA GLY A 255 2.97 -3.68 3.11
C GLY A 255 3.85 -3.24 4.28
N THR A 256 4.95 -3.94 4.48
CA THR A 256 5.93 -3.58 5.50
C THR A 256 7.29 -3.27 4.88
N SER A 257 8.11 -2.54 5.60
CA SER A 257 9.50 -2.28 5.23
C SER A 257 10.44 -3.14 6.04
N TYR A 258 11.24 -3.91 5.35
CA TYR A 258 12.28 -4.70 5.98
C TYR A 258 13.50 -3.84 6.34
N GLY A 259 14.13 -4.12 7.49
CA GLY A 259 15.34 -3.44 7.94
C GLY A 259 15.11 -2.11 8.69
N GLY A 260 13.88 -1.85 9.12
CA GLY A 260 13.48 -0.63 9.82
C GLY A 260 13.02 0.48 8.87
N ILE A 261 12.05 1.27 9.30
CA ILE A 261 11.50 2.37 8.53
C ILE A 261 11.75 3.70 9.21
N ASP A 262 11.97 4.76 8.42
CA ASP A 262 11.62 6.08 8.86
C ASP A 262 10.09 6.14 9.00
N VAL A 263 9.60 6.37 10.21
CA VAL A 263 8.15 6.40 10.51
C VAL A 263 7.36 7.34 9.58
N LYS A 264 8.01 8.35 9.04
CA LYS A 264 7.43 9.28 8.08
C LYS A 264 7.08 8.62 6.75
N GLN A 265 7.63 7.45 6.47
CA GLN A 265 7.35 6.67 5.26
C GLN A 265 6.16 5.71 5.45
N ILE A 266 5.62 5.55 6.65
CA ILE A 266 4.48 4.67 6.91
C ILE A 266 3.35 4.87 5.88
N PRO A 267 2.89 6.08 5.56
CA PRO A 267 1.83 6.27 4.56
C PRO A 267 2.21 5.76 3.16
N VAL A 268 3.48 5.84 2.78
CA VAL A 268 4.00 5.38 1.48
C VAL A 268 4.02 3.86 1.43
N PHE A 269 4.58 3.20 2.45
CA PHE A 269 4.62 1.74 2.51
C PHE A 269 3.23 1.09 2.58
N LEU A 270 2.26 1.79 3.16
CA LEU A 270 0.89 1.30 3.24
C LEU A 270 0.08 1.54 1.97
N TYR A 271 0.60 2.27 0.98
CA TYR A 271 -0.19 2.64 -0.20
C TYR A 271 -0.68 1.41 -0.97
N HIS A 272 0.21 0.48 -1.33
CA HIS A 272 -0.17 -0.70 -2.11
C HIS A 272 -1.19 -1.61 -1.40
N PRO A 273 -1.00 -2.01 -0.14
CA PRO A 273 -2.04 -2.80 0.55
C PRO A 273 -3.36 -2.03 0.73
N ILE A 274 -3.31 -0.70 0.89
CA ILE A 274 -4.53 0.14 0.93
C ILE A 274 -5.21 0.15 -0.44
N TYR A 275 -4.44 0.27 -1.54
CA TYR A 275 -4.95 0.19 -2.90
C TYR A 275 -5.69 -1.13 -3.12
N ASP A 276 -5.07 -2.26 -2.84
CA ASP A 276 -5.69 -3.57 -2.98
C ASP A 276 -6.96 -3.70 -2.12
N CYS A 277 -6.92 -3.28 -0.86
CA CYS A 277 -8.08 -3.30 0.04
C CYS A 277 -9.25 -2.46 -0.49
N GLN A 278 -8.98 -1.36 -1.20
CA GLN A 278 -10.01 -0.48 -1.74
C GLN A 278 -10.56 -0.95 -3.10
N HIS A 279 -9.77 -1.65 -3.91
CA HIS A 279 -10.13 -2.06 -5.28
C HIS A 279 -10.61 -3.51 -5.39
N ILE A 280 -10.17 -4.42 -4.52
CA ILE A 280 -10.65 -5.79 -4.52
C ILE A 280 -12.09 -5.85 -4.01
N GLY A 281 -12.97 -6.51 -4.77
CA GLY A 281 -14.40 -6.59 -4.48
C GLY A 281 -14.77 -7.58 -3.37
N LEU A 282 -15.80 -7.24 -2.58
CA LEU A 282 -16.38 -8.14 -1.57
C LEU A 282 -17.19 -9.28 -2.22
N PRO A 283 -17.32 -10.47 -1.57
CA PRO A 283 -16.73 -10.79 -0.27
C PRO A 283 -15.24 -11.13 -0.35
N PHE A 284 -14.45 -10.60 0.58
CA PHE A 284 -13.02 -10.84 0.70
C PHE A 284 -12.58 -10.60 2.15
N THR A 285 -11.51 -11.24 2.61
CA THR A 285 -10.89 -10.99 3.92
C THR A 285 -9.48 -10.43 3.72
N TYR A 286 -9.26 -9.23 4.22
CA TYR A 286 -8.03 -8.47 4.07
C TYR A 286 -7.16 -8.62 5.31
N ILE A 287 -6.01 -9.29 5.18
CA ILE A 287 -5.03 -9.49 6.26
C ILE A 287 -3.76 -8.70 5.91
N HIS A 288 -3.29 -7.85 6.80
CA HIS A 288 -2.07 -7.08 6.59
C HIS A 288 -0.85 -7.83 7.13
N GLU A 289 0.30 -7.69 6.48
CA GLU A 289 1.58 -8.14 6.99
C GLU A 289 2.12 -7.13 8.01
N SER A 290 1.80 -7.35 9.29
CA SER A 290 2.22 -6.47 10.38
C SER A 290 3.50 -7.01 11.02
N ASP A 291 4.61 -6.81 10.34
CA ASP A 291 5.91 -7.26 10.80
C ASP A 291 7.05 -6.34 10.36
N THR A 292 8.25 -6.69 10.74
CA THR A 292 9.52 -6.16 10.22
C THR A 292 10.50 -7.33 10.07
N PHE A 293 11.46 -7.21 9.19
CA PHE A 293 12.53 -8.21 9.09
C PHE A 293 13.90 -7.54 9.25
N PRO A 294 14.75 -7.99 10.18
CA PRO A 294 14.50 -9.01 11.24
C PRO A 294 13.42 -8.61 12.25
N HIS A 295 12.72 -9.61 12.81
CA HIS A 295 11.56 -9.45 13.69
C HIS A 295 11.97 -9.07 15.12
N THR A 296 12.55 -7.89 15.30
CA THR A 296 13.10 -7.42 16.57
C THR A 296 13.01 -5.91 16.73
N ARG A 297 12.89 -5.44 17.97
CA ARG A 297 12.86 -4.01 18.33
C ARG A 297 14.09 -3.22 17.91
N TYR A 298 15.19 -3.87 17.62
CA TYR A 298 16.38 -3.19 17.09
C TYR A 298 16.14 -2.61 15.69
N TYR A 299 15.13 -3.10 14.97
CA TYR A 299 14.76 -2.63 13.63
C TYR A 299 13.47 -1.82 13.62
N MET A 300 12.49 -2.19 14.44
CA MET A 300 11.20 -1.48 14.52
C MET A 300 10.69 -1.46 15.96
N ALA A 301 10.42 -0.29 16.50
CA ALA A 301 9.85 -0.17 17.83
C ALA A 301 8.41 -0.68 17.91
N GLY A 302 7.98 -1.17 19.07
CA GLY A 302 6.59 -1.60 19.28
C GLY A 302 5.56 -0.48 19.06
N ALA A 303 5.94 0.78 19.29
CA ALA A 303 5.09 1.94 19.01
C ALA A 303 4.91 2.18 17.49
N GLU A 304 5.93 1.92 16.67
CA GLU A 304 5.84 1.99 15.21
C GLU A 304 4.91 0.90 14.68
N MET A 305 5.07 -0.34 15.17
CA MET A 305 4.17 -1.45 14.84
C MET A 305 2.73 -1.14 15.22
N ARG A 306 2.48 -0.58 16.42
CA ARG A 306 1.16 -0.11 16.84
C ARG A 306 0.59 0.91 15.88
N THR A 307 1.41 1.84 15.40
CA THR A 307 0.99 2.90 14.47
C THR A 307 0.62 2.32 13.10
N ILE A 308 1.38 1.36 12.59
CA ILE A 308 1.07 0.63 11.35
C ILE A 308 -0.27 -0.10 11.51
N MET A 309 -0.44 -0.88 12.59
CA MET A 309 -1.71 -1.60 12.84
C MET A 309 -2.90 -0.64 13.00
N ALA A 310 -2.71 0.51 13.66
CA ALA A 310 -3.73 1.54 13.78
C ALA A 310 -4.14 2.10 12.40
N ALA A 311 -3.17 2.34 11.52
CA ALA A 311 -3.43 2.82 10.16
C ALA A 311 -4.20 1.78 9.34
N VAL A 312 -3.72 0.54 9.26
CA VAL A 312 -4.36 -0.50 8.43
C VAL A 312 -5.77 -0.84 8.91
N TYR A 313 -5.99 -0.92 10.22
CA TYR A 313 -7.35 -1.16 10.74
C TYR A 313 -8.28 0.03 10.53
N SER A 314 -7.74 1.26 10.49
CA SER A 314 -8.52 2.45 10.08
C SER A 314 -8.93 2.39 8.61
N HIS A 315 -8.15 1.71 7.76
CA HIS A 315 -8.52 1.45 6.36
C HIS A 315 -9.44 0.22 6.17
N GLY A 316 -9.81 -0.48 7.26
CA GLY A 316 -10.79 -1.56 7.22
C GLY A 316 -10.23 -2.95 7.01
N PHE A 317 -8.93 -3.17 7.19
CA PHE A 317 -8.36 -4.52 7.19
C PHE A 317 -8.96 -5.38 8.27
N ASP A 318 -9.23 -6.65 7.96
CA ASP A 318 -9.88 -7.63 8.86
C ASP A 318 -8.91 -8.25 9.88
N GLY A 319 -7.61 -8.01 9.72
CA GLY A 319 -6.61 -8.57 10.62
C GLY A 319 -5.18 -8.39 10.16
N SER A 320 -4.29 -9.11 10.81
CA SER A 320 -2.85 -9.13 10.50
C SER A 320 -2.27 -10.54 10.64
N THR A 321 -1.31 -10.90 9.79
CA THR A 321 -0.24 -11.77 10.25
C THR A 321 0.70 -10.91 11.09
N PHE A 322 0.97 -11.34 12.30
CA PHE A 322 1.69 -10.52 13.26
C PHE A 322 2.91 -11.27 13.77
N GLN A 323 4.05 -10.91 13.19
CA GLN A 323 5.32 -11.53 13.56
C GLN A 323 5.81 -10.97 14.89
N THR A 324 5.75 -11.76 15.92
CA THR A 324 6.16 -11.37 17.28
C THR A 324 7.60 -11.78 17.62
N GLN A 325 8.24 -12.55 16.75
CA GLN A 325 9.56 -13.14 16.98
C GLN A 325 10.25 -13.53 15.68
N GLN A 326 11.52 -13.80 15.72
CA GLN A 326 12.24 -14.47 14.64
C GLN A 326 11.67 -15.90 14.44
N LEU A 327 11.64 -16.36 13.19
CA LEU A 327 11.02 -17.63 12.82
C LEU A 327 11.61 -18.84 13.55
N LEU A 328 12.88 -18.79 13.93
CA LEU A 328 13.62 -19.89 14.57
C LEU A 328 14.10 -19.55 15.98
N ASP A 329 13.79 -18.36 16.50
CA ASP A 329 14.18 -17.93 17.83
C ASP A 329 13.08 -18.24 18.86
N ASP A 330 13.45 -18.14 20.13
CA ASP A 330 12.50 -18.23 21.23
C ASP A 330 11.54 -17.03 21.20
N GLY A 331 10.28 -17.28 20.91
CA GLY A 331 9.21 -16.28 20.89
C GLY A 331 8.97 -15.56 22.21
N ASN A 332 9.65 -15.97 23.25
CA ASN A 332 9.59 -15.36 24.56
C ASN A 332 10.65 -14.27 24.77
N GLU A 333 11.62 -14.13 23.90
CA GLU A 333 12.65 -13.09 24.01
C GLU A 333 12.09 -11.71 23.65
N GLU A 334 11.31 -11.58 22.59
CA GLU A 334 10.70 -10.29 22.20
C GLU A 334 9.26 -10.17 22.72
N LYS A 335 9.11 -9.56 23.87
CA LYS A 335 7.83 -9.44 24.58
C LYS A 335 7.05 -8.19 24.21
N THR A 336 7.67 -7.22 23.57
CA THR A 336 7.11 -5.88 23.37
C THR A 336 6.00 -5.89 22.34
N TYR A 337 6.16 -6.59 21.23
CA TYR A 337 5.15 -6.62 20.16
C TYR A 337 3.84 -7.25 20.68
N GLY A 338 3.91 -8.45 21.26
CA GLY A 338 2.75 -9.12 21.85
C GLY A 338 2.12 -8.30 22.96
N GLY A 339 2.94 -7.72 23.85
CA GLY A 339 2.47 -6.87 24.96
C GLY A 339 1.76 -5.60 24.48
N THR A 340 2.31 -4.94 23.48
CA THR A 340 1.70 -3.75 22.84
C THR A 340 0.33 -4.11 22.24
N PHE A 341 0.26 -5.19 21.49
CA PHE A 341 -1.01 -5.64 20.91
C PHE A 341 -2.02 -6.03 21.99
N ALA A 342 -1.62 -6.73 23.06
CA ALA A 342 -2.51 -7.13 24.13
C ALA A 342 -3.19 -5.92 24.80
N ILE A 343 -2.49 -4.80 24.95
CA ILE A 343 -3.02 -3.54 25.46
C ILE A 343 -4.03 -2.92 24.48
N GLU A 344 -3.73 -2.94 23.19
CA GLU A 344 -4.51 -2.28 22.13
C GLU A 344 -5.68 -3.12 21.59
N ARG A 345 -5.73 -4.41 21.87
CA ARG A 345 -6.69 -5.36 21.28
C ARG A 345 -8.14 -4.88 21.29
N LYS A 346 -8.62 -4.43 22.43
CA LYS A 346 -10.03 -3.98 22.58
C LYS A 346 -10.29 -2.74 21.74
N ARG A 347 -9.32 -1.82 21.74
CA ARG A 347 -9.35 -0.57 20.99
C ARG A 347 -9.34 -0.85 19.49
N PHE A 348 -8.46 -1.73 19.02
CA PHE A 348 -8.39 -2.14 17.62
C PHE A 348 -9.64 -2.91 17.15
N ASN A 349 -10.23 -3.76 17.97
CA ASN A 349 -11.50 -4.42 17.64
C ASN A 349 -12.63 -3.40 17.42
N THR A 350 -12.73 -2.37 18.26
CA THR A 350 -13.71 -1.31 18.08
C THR A 350 -13.41 -0.47 16.84
N LEU A 351 -12.14 -0.10 16.63
CA LEU A 351 -11.69 0.61 15.45
C LEU A 351 -12.09 -0.14 14.17
N HIS A 352 -11.74 -1.41 14.06
CA HIS A 352 -12.08 -2.25 12.91
C HIS A 352 -13.60 -2.31 12.68
N ARG A 353 -14.36 -2.58 13.72
CA ARG A 353 -15.83 -2.66 13.64
C ARG A 353 -16.46 -1.36 13.11
N LEU A 354 -15.91 -0.21 13.43
CA LEU A 354 -16.38 1.09 12.93
C LEU A 354 -15.87 1.36 11.52
N ALA A 355 -14.58 1.13 11.26
CA ALA A 355 -13.95 1.37 9.96
C ALA A 355 -14.60 0.56 8.83
N THR A 356 -14.97 -0.70 9.08
CA THR A 356 -15.66 -1.55 8.08
C THR A 356 -17.05 -1.05 7.69
N GLN A 357 -17.66 -0.14 8.46
CA GLN A 357 -18.92 0.52 8.11
C GLN A 357 -18.73 1.81 7.32
N CYS A 358 -17.49 2.21 7.11
CA CYS A 358 -17.12 3.44 6.40
C CYS A 358 -16.67 3.17 4.97
N ARG A 359 -16.63 4.23 4.18
CA ARG A 359 -15.82 4.34 2.97
C ARG A 359 -14.64 5.27 3.25
N PRO A 360 -13.46 4.98 2.69
CA PRO A 360 -12.33 5.91 2.77
C PRO A 360 -12.68 7.21 2.02
N ALA A 361 -12.10 8.31 2.48
CA ALA A 361 -12.26 9.63 1.87
C ALA A 361 -10.95 10.41 1.90
N GLY A 362 -10.88 11.49 1.14
CA GLY A 362 -9.69 12.31 0.99
C GLY A 362 -9.55 12.80 -0.44
N VAL A 363 -8.32 13.12 -0.84
CA VAL A 363 -7.94 13.36 -2.23
C VAL A 363 -7.64 12.04 -2.91
N GLU A 364 -7.89 11.96 -4.21
CA GLU A 364 -7.61 10.75 -4.95
C GLU A 364 -6.16 10.71 -5.39
N ILE A 365 -5.51 9.59 -5.07
CA ILE A 365 -4.23 9.21 -5.64
C ILE A 365 -4.42 7.78 -6.14
N ASP A 366 -4.97 7.67 -7.34
CA ASP A 366 -5.16 6.41 -8.02
C ASP A 366 -3.93 6.09 -8.88
N TYR A 367 -3.46 4.87 -8.76
CA TYR A 367 -2.25 4.42 -9.41
C TYR A 367 -2.43 2.98 -9.87
N ASP A 368 -2.40 2.78 -11.17
CA ASP A 368 -2.43 1.43 -11.72
C ASP A 368 -1.09 0.74 -11.48
N PRO A 369 -1.04 -0.32 -10.63
CA PRO A 369 0.20 -1.05 -10.36
C PRO A 369 0.86 -1.61 -11.61
N PHE A 370 0.12 -1.76 -12.69
CA PHE A 370 0.66 -2.18 -13.98
C PHE A 370 1.63 -1.20 -14.62
N TRP A 371 1.56 0.07 -14.32
CA TRP A 371 2.47 1.05 -14.91
C TRP A 371 3.94 0.77 -14.58
N ASN A 372 4.23 0.17 -13.44
CA ASN A 372 5.58 -0.21 -13.05
C ASN A 372 6.21 -1.28 -13.95
N THR A 373 5.42 -2.05 -14.66
CA THR A 373 5.93 -3.15 -15.47
C THR A 373 6.38 -2.71 -16.85
N TYR A 374 5.88 -1.58 -17.38
CA TYR A 374 6.29 -1.09 -18.67
C TYR A 374 7.04 0.24 -18.64
N ASP A 375 6.81 1.06 -17.66
CA ASP A 375 7.55 2.31 -17.52
C ASP A 375 8.72 2.12 -16.55
N LYS A 376 9.80 1.55 -17.05
CA LYS A 376 11.06 1.40 -16.33
C LYS A 376 11.88 2.70 -16.28
N THR A 377 11.37 3.78 -16.83
CA THR A 377 12.05 5.09 -16.80
C THR A 377 12.00 5.74 -15.43
N GLN A 378 11.08 5.29 -14.57
CA GLN A 378 10.96 5.77 -13.21
C GLN A 378 11.59 4.82 -12.20
N SER A 379 12.30 5.38 -11.25
CA SER A 379 13.07 4.65 -10.23
C SER A 379 12.23 4.09 -9.08
N THR A 380 10.91 4.32 -9.08
CA THR A 380 10.02 4.01 -7.95
C THR A 380 8.66 3.56 -8.40
N SER A 381 8.15 2.56 -7.69
CA SER A 381 6.79 2.06 -7.86
C SER A 381 5.73 2.89 -7.13
N ASP A 382 6.14 3.71 -6.16
CA ASP A 382 5.22 4.42 -5.30
C ASP A 382 4.71 5.70 -5.97
N PRO A 383 3.42 6.04 -5.82
CA PRO A 383 2.89 7.32 -6.25
C PRO A 383 3.59 8.47 -5.50
N LEU A 384 4.17 9.39 -6.27
CA LEU A 384 5.00 10.45 -5.70
C LEU A 384 4.22 11.39 -4.78
N TRP A 385 2.93 11.60 -5.04
CA TRP A 385 2.07 12.47 -4.24
C TRP A 385 1.77 11.94 -2.84
N VAL A 386 1.79 10.62 -2.60
CA VAL A 386 1.43 10.04 -1.29
C VAL A 386 2.26 10.62 -0.17
N LYS A 387 3.57 10.71 -0.36
CA LYS A 387 4.48 11.30 0.63
C LYS A 387 4.16 12.77 0.87
N CYS A 388 3.93 13.53 -0.20
CA CYS A 388 3.65 14.97 -0.11
C CYS A 388 2.35 15.24 0.66
N VAL A 389 1.24 14.63 0.24
CA VAL A 389 -0.07 14.87 0.86
C VAL A 389 -0.13 14.39 2.30
N SER A 390 0.44 13.22 2.60
CA SER A 390 0.43 12.67 3.96
C SER A 390 1.25 13.53 4.94
N HIS A 391 2.39 14.08 4.50
CA HIS A 391 3.18 14.98 5.34
C HIS A 391 2.48 16.32 5.60
N PHE A 392 1.59 16.75 4.70
CA PHE A 392 0.74 17.93 4.91
C PHE A 392 -0.54 17.63 5.69
N GLY A 393 -0.73 16.39 6.13
CA GLY A 393 -1.94 15.98 6.84
C GLY A 393 -3.17 15.93 5.95
N ILE A 394 -3.01 15.80 4.64
CA ILE A 394 -4.09 15.63 3.68
C ILE A 394 -4.39 14.14 3.56
N PRO A 395 -5.58 13.66 3.96
CA PRO A 395 -5.98 12.28 3.77
C PRO A 395 -6.16 11.96 2.29
N TYR A 396 -5.81 10.73 1.92
CA TYR A 396 -5.96 10.24 0.56
C TYR A 396 -6.81 8.96 0.49
N THR A 397 -7.33 8.72 -0.68
CA THR A 397 -8.00 7.47 -1.08
C THR A 397 -7.50 7.08 -2.47
N THR A 398 -7.57 5.80 -2.81
CA THR A 398 -7.30 5.31 -4.16
C THR A 398 -8.58 5.19 -5.01
N LEU A 399 -9.73 5.47 -4.39
CA LEU A 399 -11.03 5.47 -5.05
C LEU A 399 -11.37 6.84 -5.64
N ASP A 400 -12.30 6.85 -6.61
CA ASP A 400 -12.79 8.06 -7.26
C ASP A 400 -13.21 9.13 -6.24
N ALA A 401 -12.61 10.31 -6.34
CA ALA A 401 -12.88 11.45 -5.46
C ALA A 401 -13.03 12.75 -6.27
N PRO A 402 -13.63 13.81 -5.67
CA PRO A 402 -13.81 15.08 -6.37
C PRO A 402 -12.52 15.76 -6.81
N ILE A 403 -11.40 15.51 -6.11
CA ILE A 403 -10.10 16.11 -6.38
C ILE A 403 -9.07 14.99 -6.49
N ALA A 404 -8.33 14.98 -7.60
CA ALA A 404 -7.24 14.03 -7.84
C ALA A 404 -5.88 14.74 -7.87
N PHE A 405 -4.85 14.03 -7.47
CA PHE A 405 -3.45 14.43 -7.57
C PHE A 405 -2.76 13.49 -8.56
N TRP A 406 -2.24 14.03 -9.64
CA TRP A 406 -1.60 13.28 -10.70
C TRP A 406 -0.12 13.60 -10.82
N ASP A 407 0.71 12.57 -10.90
CA ASP A 407 2.08 12.63 -11.37
C ASP A 407 2.18 12.31 -12.87
N GLU A 408 3.40 12.24 -13.41
CA GLU A 408 3.62 12.01 -14.84
C GLU A 408 2.96 10.71 -15.33
N ARG A 409 2.93 9.66 -14.52
CA ARG A 409 2.43 8.34 -14.94
C ARG A 409 0.93 8.37 -15.22
N GLN A 410 0.12 8.95 -14.31
CA GLN A 410 -1.31 9.10 -14.56
C GLN A 410 -1.54 9.94 -15.83
N ALA A 411 -0.82 11.04 -15.98
CA ALA A 411 -0.95 11.93 -17.13
C ALA A 411 -0.54 11.27 -18.46
N ALA A 412 0.48 10.40 -18.43
CA ALA A 412 0.99 9.71 -19.60
C ALA A 412 0.14 8.50 -20.02
N HIS A 413 -0.33 7.72 -19.05
CA HIS A 413 -0.93 6.41 -19.29
C HIS A 413 -2.47 6.37 -19.27
N SER A 414 -3.13 7.34 -18.64
CA SER A 414 -4.59 7.39 -18.61
C SER A 414 -5.19 7.56 -20.00
N SER A 415 -6.37 6.98 -20.21
CA SER A 415 -7.11 7.14 -21.46
C SER A 415 -7.58 8.59 -21.66
N ASP A 416 -7.88 8.97 -22.90
CA ASP A 416 -8.43 10.31 -23.19
C ASP A 416 -9.78 10.57 -22.50
N GLU A 417 -10.57 9.52 -22.28
CA GLU A 417 -11.81 9.59 -21.53
C GLU A 417 -11.55 9.93 -20.05
N GLU A 418 -10.61 9.23 -19.43
CA GLU A 418 -10.18 9.46 -18.06
C GLU A 418 -9.62 10.87 -17.87
N ILE A 419 -8.72 11.31 -18.76
CA ILE A 419 -8.15 12.66 -18.72
C ILE A 419 -9.26 13.71 -18.79
N ARG A 420 -10.23 13.58 -19.70
CA ARG A 420 -11.35 14.53 -19.80
C ARG A 420 -12.24 14.52 -18.57
N LYS A 421 -12.51 13.34 -18.00
CA LYS A 421 -13.23 13.19 -16.75
C LYS A 421 -12.51 13.94 -15.62
N ARG A 422 -11.20 13.81 -15.51
CA ARG A 422 -10.41 14.49 -14.48
C ARG A 422 -10.33 15.99 -14.70
N LEU A 423 -10.15 16.43 -15.94
CA LEU A 423 -10.14 17.85 -16.31
C LEU A 423 -11.49 18.55 -16.11
N SER A 424 -12.59 17.82 -15.91
CA SER A 424 -13.89 18.39 -15.55
C SER A 424 -14.14 18.51 -14.04
N ARG A 425 -13.15 18.16 -13.20
CA ARG A 425 -13.20 18.16 -11.74
C ARG A 425 -12.01 18.92 -11.14
N GLY A 426 -11.71 18.70 -9.87
CA GLY A 426 -10.49 19.17 -9.22
C GLY A 426 -9.28 18.32 -9.63
N LEU A 427 -8.23 18.94 -10.17
CA LEU A 427 -7.02 18.24 -10.58
C LEU A 427 -5.78 19.01 -10.15
N PHE A 428 -4.90 18.36 -9.39
CA PHE A 428 -3.62 18.91 -8.97
C PHE A 428 -2.50 18.17 -9.71
N LEU A 429 -1.64 18.92 -10.38
CA LEU A 429 -0.56 18.40 -11.23
C LEU A 429 0.79 18.90 -10.74
N ASP A 430 1.78 18.03 -10.78
CA ASP A 430 3.17 18.46 -10.73
C ASP A 430 3.66 18.89 -12.14
N GLY A 431 4.92 19.35 -12.24
CA GLY A 431 5.48 19.84 -13.48
C GLY A 431 5.57 18.79 -14.58
N ASP A 432 5.86 17.54 -14.22
CA ASP A 432 6.00 16.44 -15.18
C ASP A 432 4.63 15.94 -15.66
N ALA A 433 3.63 15.86 -14.80
CA ALA A 433 2.26 15.58 -15.20
C ALA A 433 1.71 16.64 -16.16
N ALA A 434 1.95 17.93 -15.85
CA ALA A 434 1.54 19.03 -16.71
C ALA A 434 2.23 18.94 -18.09
N ARG A 435 3.52 18.64 -18.14
CA ARG A 435 4.27 18.41 -19.37
C ARG A 435 3.67 17.28 -20.21
N ALA A 436 3.37 16.14 -19.57
CA ALA A 436 2.79 14.99 -20.25
C ALA A 436 1.39 15.34 -20.83
N LEU A 437 0.56 16.06 -20.10
CA LEU A 437 -0.75 16.53 -20.61
C LEU A 437 -0.60 17.52 -21.78
N CYS A 438 0.35 18.45 -21.72
CA CYS A 438 0.65 19.35 -22.83
C CYS A 438 1.07 18.60 -24.09
N ALA A 439 1.98 17.63 -23.98
CA ALA A 439 2.42 16.78 -25.08
C ALA A 439 1.24 16.00 -25.72
N ARG A 440 0.22 15.65 -24.95
CA ARG A 440 -1.01 15.01 -25.41
C ARG A 440 -2.10 15.98 -25.91
N GLY A 441 -1.81 17.30 -25.98
CA GLY A 441 -2.72 18.31 -26.49
C GLY A 441 -3.77 18.85 -25.49
N TYR A 442 -3.57 18.61 -24.19
CA TYR A 442 -4.48 19.09 -23.13
C TYR A 442 -4.08 20.41 -22.48
N GLY A 443 -3.00 21.06 -22.91
CA GLY A 443 -2.50 22.33 -22.34
C GLY A 443 -3.57 23.43 -22.18
N LYS A 444 -4.48 23.57 -23.16
CA LYS A 444 -5.58 24.54 -23.08
C LYS A 444 -6.55 24.33 -21.90
N TYR A 445 -6.63 23.10 -21.34
CA TYR A 445 -7.49 22.79 -20.19
C TYR A 445 -6.78 22.94 -18.85
N ILE A 446 -5.46 23.12 -18.85
CA ILE A 446 -4.69 23.37 -17.64
C ILE A 446 -4.19 24.82 -17.54
N GLY A 447 -4.43 25.63 -18.59
CA GLY A 447 -4.15 27.07 -18.62
C GLY A 447 -2.67 27.43 -18.79
N VAL A 448 -1.82 26.45 -18.98
CA VAL A 448 -0.37 26.61 -19.19
C VAL A 448 0.12 25.69 -20.29
N ASP A 449 1.23 26.07 -20.91
CA ASP A 449 2.10 25.17 -21.66
C ASP A 449 3.35 24.89 -20.84
N VAL A 450 3.92 23.71 -21.04
CA VAL A 450 5.13 23.26 -20.34
C VAL A 450 6.14 22.79 -21.38
N THR A 451 7.23 23.51 -21.48
CA THR A 451 8.29 23.21 -22.43
C THR A 451 9.30 22.20 -21.87
N ASP A 452 10.04 21.54 -22.75
CA ASP A 452 11.18 20.70 -22.38
C ASP A 452 12.42 21.51 -21.95
N GLU A 453 12.33 22.83 -21.93
CA GLU A 453 13.42 23.69 -21.48
C GLU A 453 13.66 23.45 -19.97
N ASP A 454 14.83 22.95 -19.65
CA ASP A 454 15.27 22.79 -18.27
C ASP A 454 15.75 24.13 -17.73
N VAL A 455 15.01 24.66 -16.76
CA VAL A 455 15.35 25.92 -16.08
C VAL A 455 15.90 25.70 -14.68
N SER A 456 16.20 24.47 -14.29
CA SER A 456 16.64 24.08 -12.96
C SER A 456 17.97 24.76 -12.60
N ASP A 457 18.87 24.95 -13.54
CA ASP A 457 20.15 25.65 -13.32
C ASP A 457 19.96 27.13 -12.93
N ALA A 458 18.93 27.78 -13.44
CA ALA A 458 18.59 29.15 -13.06
C ALA A 458 17.79 29.23 -11.76
N PHE A 459 17.08 28.15 -11.42
CA PHE A 459 16.26 28.06 -10.20
C PHE A 459 17.12 27.65 -9.00
N ASN A 460 17.46 28.61 -8.16
CA ASN A 460 18.25 28.39 -6.95
C ASN A 460 17.38 28.22 -5.69
N GLY A 461 16.18 27.67 -5.83
CA GLY A 461 15.33 27.32 -4.72
C GLY A 461 14.57 28.48 -4.06
N MET A 462 14.26 29.52 -4.81
CA MET A 462 13.47 30.63 -4.32
C MET A 462 12.10 30.65 -5.02
N GLU A 463 11.06 30.67 -4.22
CA GLU A 463 9.69 30.88 -4.69
C GLU A 463 9.10 32.15 -4.07
N ARG A 464 8.59 33.04 -4.89
CA ARG A 464 8.12 34.35 -4.48
C ARG A 464 6.59 34.42 -4.55
N TRP A 465 5.98 34.88 -3.47
CA TRP A 465 4.54 34.96 -3.26
C TRP A 465 4.00 36.40 -3.22
N ASP A 466 4.84 37.40 -3.40
CA ASP A 466 4.49 38.81 -3.35
C ASP A 466 4.04 39.37 -4.71
N LEU A 467 3.04 38.75 -5.29
CA LEU A 467 2.64 38.97 -6.67
C LEU A 467 1.48 40.00 -6.79
N GLY A 468 1.65 41.25 -6.36
CA GLY A 468 0.70 42.29 -6.61
C GLY A 468 -0.73 41.99 -6.13
N ALA A 469 -1.71 41.87 -7.04
CA ALA A 469 -3.12 41.75 -6.74
C ALA A 469 -3.60 40.45 -6.04
N ARG A 470 -2.72 39.57 -5.62
CA ARG A 470 -3.08 38.29 -5.02
C ARG A 470 -3.09 38.30 -3.50
N GLU A 471 -3.77 39.27 -2.94
CA GLU A 471 -3.80 39.51 -1.50
C GLU A 471 -4.39 38.36 -0.69
N VAL A 472 -5.44 37.70 -1.19
CA VAL A 472 -6.10 36.58 -0.51
C VAL A 472 -5.14 35.42 -0.30
N ILE A 473 -4.36 35.07 -1.34
CA ILE A 473 -3.37 33.99 -1.24
C ILE A 473 -2.23 34.39 -0.30
N ARG A 474 -1.82 35.65 -0.34
CA ARG A 474 -0.77 36.16 0.56
C ARG A 474 -1.19 36.16 2.02
N GLU A 475 -2.42 36.44 2.32
CA GLU A 475 -2.96 36.34 3.68
C GLU A 475 -2.96 34.88 4.14
N GLY A 476 -3.39 33.94 3.27
CA GLY A 476 -3.34 32.53 3.50
C GLY A 476 -1.92 32.02 3.83
N PHE A 477 -0.88 32.66 3.28
CA PHE A 477 0.52 32.22 3.40
C PHE A 477 1.38 32.98 4.41
N GLY A 478 0.79 33.68 5.32
CA GLY A 478 1.51 34.31 6.42
C GLY A 478 2.29 35.55 6.05
N GLY A 479 1.77 36.34 5.11
CA GLY A 479 2.19 37.74 4.98
C GLY A 479 2.79 38.16 3.65
N LYS A 480 2.63 39.41 3.36
CA LYS A 480 3.10 40.08 2.14
C LYS A 480 4.60 40.02 1.96
N GLY A 481 5.07 39.82 0.74
CA GLY A 481 6.47 39.95 0.36
C GLY A 481 7.42 38.94 0.95
N ARG A 482 6.94 37.79 1.42
CA ARG A 482 7.81 36.73 1.93
C ARG A 482 8.17 35.75 0.85
N ASN A 483 9.46 35.57 0.66
CA ASN A 483 9.99 34.50 -0.15
C ASN A 483 9.95 33.19 0.63
N MET A 484 9.69 32.10 -0.07
CA MET A 484 9.76 30.75 0.50
C MET A 484 10.99 30.08 -0.08
N PRO A 485 12.05 29.88 0.71
CA PRO A 485 13.18 29.11 0.26
C PRO A 485 12.74 27.66 0.01
N SER A 486 13.19 27.11 -1.09
CA SER A 486 13.06 25.69 -1.38
C SER A 486 14.37 24.99 -1.05
N ALA A 487 14.33 23.72 -0.63
CA ALA A 487 15.51 22.94 -0.31
C ALA A 487 16.45 22.72 -1.51
N HIS A 488 16.01 23.06 -2.71
CA HIS A 488 16.81 23.01 -3.91
C HIS A 488 18.09 23.86 -3.90
N MET A 489 18.18 24.83 -3.00
CA MET A 489 19.42 25.61 -2.84
C MET A 489 20.70 24.76 -2.72
N PHE A 490 20.56 23.49 -2.37
CA PHE A 490 21.70 22.59 -2.13
C PHE A 490 21.78 21.47 -3.17
N SER A 491 20.93 21.49 -4.17
CA SER A 491 20.93 20.43 -5.18
C SER A 491 21.90 20.69 -6.32
N PRO A 492 22.52 19.66 -6.87
CA PRO A 492 23.35 19.80 -8.04
C PRO A 492 22.53 20.34 -9.22
N PRO A 493 23.12 21.16 -10.11
CA PRO A 493 22.47 21.56 -11.36
C PRO A 493 22.04 20.38 -12.22
N GLY A 494 20.97 20.55 -13.01
CA GLY A 494 20.58 19.58 -14.05
C GLY A 494 19.63 18.47 -13.60
N ASN A 495 18.97 18.56 -12.44
CA ASN A 495 18.10 17.52 -11.94
C ASN A 495 16.63 17.63 -12.35
N GLY A 496 16.30 18.51 -13.31
CA GLY A 496 14.93 18.62 -13.85
C GLY A 496 13.84 19.00 -12.83
N TRP A 497 14.16 19.72 -11.78
CA TRP A 497 13.28 20.00 -10.62
C TRP A 497 12.19 21.02 -10.87
N LEU A 498 12.37 21.90 -11.85
CA LEU A 498 11.42 22.92 -12.22
C LEU A 498 11.13 22.84 -13.71
N ARG A 499 9.90 22.57 -14.04
CA ARG A 499 9.41 22.72 -15.42
C ARG A 499 8.97 24.16 -15.65
N LYS A 500 9.37 24.70 -16.77
CA LYS A 500 9.03 26.07 -17.16
C LYS A 500 7.56 26.16 -17.56
N LEU A 501 6.77 26.83 -16.73
CA LEU A 501 5.37 27.10 -17.03
C LEU A 501 5.25 28.38 -17.89
N ILE A 502 4.47 28.28 -18.96
CA ILE A 502 4.12 29.39 -19.84
C ILE A 502 2.60 29.55 -19.79
N VAL A 503 2.11 30.67 -19.26
CA VAL A 503 0.67 30.96 -19.22
C VAL A 503 0.13 31.14 -20.64
N THR A 504 -0.91 30.38 -20.98
CA THR A 504 -1.53 30.35 -22.30
C THR A 504 -2.94 30.96 -22.34
N ASP A 505 -3.56 31.21 -21.19
CA ASP A 505 -4.89 31.80 -21.06
C ASP A 505 -4.85 32.90 -20.01
N GLU A 506 -5.43 34.08 -20.33
CA GLU A 506 -5.43 35.24 -19.45
C GLU A 506 -6.20 35.04 -18.13
N ARG A 507 -7.08 34.04 -18.07
CA ARG A 507 -7.82 33.66 -16.84
C ARG A 507 -6.94 32.86 -15.87
N THR A 508 -5.77 32.40 -16.33
CA THR A 508 -4.85 31.65 -15.44
C THR A 508 -4.26 32.56 -14.37
N GLU A 509 -4.54 32.26 -13.13
CA GLU A 509 -3.94 32.97 -12.02
C GLU A 509 -2.58 32.34 -11.66
N ILE A 510 -1.54 33.19 -11.65
CA ILE A 510 -0.22 32.80 -11.13
C ILE A 510 -0.25 32.93 -9.61
N LEU A 511 0.06 31.88 -8.88
CA LEU A 511 0.07 31.84 -7.42
C LEU A 511 1.44 32.20 -6.84
N SER A 512 2.50 31.80 -7.54
CA SER A 512 3.88 32.10 -7.17
C SER A 512 4.79 32.16 -8.38
N ASP A 513 5.93 32.82 -8.23
CA ASP A 513 7.02 32.89 -9.21
C ASP A 513 8.23 32.11 -8.72
N ALA A 514 8.83 31.36 -9.62
CA ALA A 514 10.16 30.82 -9.44
C ALA A 514 11.21 31.90 -9.71
N CYS A 515 12.16 32.04 -8.82
CA CYS A 515 13.21 33.05 -8.88
C CYS A 515 14.58 32.43 -8.63
N SER A 516 15.61 33.05 -9.20
CA SER A 516 16.99 32.75 -8.82
C SER A 516 17.25 33.19 -7.37
N PHE A 517 18.39 32.75 -6.81
CA PHE A 517 18.81 33.17 -5.48
C PHE A 517 18.97 34.70 -5.36
N GLN A 518 19.31 35.37 -6.46
CA GLN A 518 19.36 36.83 -6.55
C GLN A 518 17.97 37.48 -6.73
N LYS A 519 16.88 36.71 -6.58
CA LYS A 519 15.47 37.15 -6.74
C LYS A 519 15.10 37.61 -8.17
N LYS A 520 15.85 37.16 -9.17
CA LYS A 520 15.48 37.38 -10.56
C LYS A 520 14.37 36.40 -10.96
N TYR A 521 13.34 36.90 -11.57
CA TYR A 521 12.25 36.12 -12.12
C TYR A 521 12.73 35.12 -13.18
N ILE A 522 12.17 33.90 -13.14
CA ILE A 522 12.44 32.83 -14.10
C ILE A 522 11.15 32.49 -14.86
N CYS A 523 10.13 32.01 -14.15
CA CYS A 523 8.84 31.64 -14.67
C CYS A 523 7.80 31.56 -13.54
N PRO A 524 6.50 31.41 -13.84
CA PRO A 524 5.52 31.00 -12.83
C PRO A 524 5.92 29.67 -12.18
N ALA A 525 5.79 29.55 -10.86
CA ALA A 525 6.07 28.34 -10.11
C ALA A 525 4.79 27.56 -9.82
N MET A 526 3.69 28.26 -9.53
CA MET A 526 2.37 27.64 -9.37
C MET A 526 1.30 28.50 -10.04
N THR A 527 0.31 27.81 -10.62
CA THR A 527 -0.85 28.43 -11.23
C THR A 527 -2.14 27.73 -10.81
N ARG A 528 -3.29 28.43 -10.92
CA ARG A 528 -4.60 27.82 -10.88
C ARG A 528 -5.44 28.32 -12.05
N PHE A 529 -6.32 27.45 -12.52
CA PHE A 529 -7.13 27.72 -13.70
C PHE A 529 -8.49 27.02 -13.60
N GLU A 530 -9.56 27.71 -13.96
CA GLU A 530 -10.88 27.12 -14.15
C GLU A 530 -11.15 27.03 -15.66
N ASN A 531 -11.29 25.81 -16.15
CA ASN A 531 -11.35 25.51 -17.56
C ASN A 531 -12.80 25.48 -18.10
N GLU A 532 -12.93 25.41 -19.41
CA GLU A 532 -14.22 25.34 -20.11
C GLU A 532 -15.06 24.08 -19.84
N LEU A 533 -14.48 23.05 -19.24
CA LEU A 533 -15.19 21.84 -18.80
C LEU A 533 -15.76 21.99 -17.37
N GLY A 534 -15.56 23.15 -16.74
CA GLY A 534 -15.96 23.42 -15.36
C GLY A 534 -15.01 22.87 -14.31
N GLY A 535 -13.89 22.31 -14.74
CA GLY A 535 -12.88 21.77 -13.82
C GLY A 535 -11.90 22.82 -13.32
N LYS A 536 -11.38 22.59 -12.12
CA LYS A 536 -10.45 23.47 -11.43
C LYS A 536 -9.10 22.80 -11.34
N VAL A 537 -8.11 23.36 -12.02
CA VAL A 537 -6.78 22.76 -12.15
C VAL A 537 -5.73 23.60 -11.45
N VAL A 538 -4.86 22.98 -10.69
CA VAL A 538 -3.66 23.56 -10.12
C VAL A 538 -2.46 22.90 -10.78
N VAL A 539 -1.52 23.72 -11.25
CA VAL A 539 -0.24 23.24 -11.78
C VAL A 539 0.87 23.79 -10.89
N MET A 540 1.66 22.89 -10.34
CA MET A 540 2.90 23.19 -9.63
C MET A 540 4.07 22.85 -10.55
N GLY A 541 4.83 23.84 -10.99
CA GLY A 541 5.97 23.62 -11.91
C GLY A 541 7.11 22.78 -11.34
N LEU A 542 7.18 22.68 -10.00
CA LEU A 542 8.11 21.77 -9.35
C LEU A 542 7.73 20.32 -9.64
N THR A 543 8.73 19.48 -9.86
CA THR A 543 8.53 18.05 -10.07
C THR A 543 8.60 17.31 -8.74
N LEU A 544 7.89 16.19 -8.65
CA LEU A 544 7.91 15.31 -7.48
C LEU A 544 8.78 14.11 -7.78
N ASP A 545 10.06 14.18 -7.52
CA ASP A 545 10.84 12.97 -7.40
C ASP A 545 11.14 12.66 -5.92
N HIS A 546 11.64 11.47 -5.64
CA HIS A 546 11.92 11.04 -4.27
C HIS A 546 12.86 11.96 -3.51
N ASN A 547 13.78 12.59 -4.19
CA ASN A 547 14.78 13.45 -3.57
C ASN A 547 14.24 14.85 -3.30
N ASN A 548 13.23 15.28 -4.06
CA ASN A 548 12.74 16.66 -4.10
C ASN A 548 11.56 16.93 -3.18
N SER A 549 10.79 15.92 -2.80
CA SER A 549 9.58 16.11 -1.99
C SER A 549 9.85 16.86 -0.68
N GLN A 550 11.05 16.75 -0.10
CA GLN A 550 11.43 17.47 1.11
C GLN A 550 11.48 18.99 0.92
N ALA A 551 11.76 19.47 -0.28
CA ALA A 551 11.79 20.89 -0.62
C ALA A 551 10.44 21.58 -0.45
N LEU A 552 9.37 20.80 -0.52
CA LEU A 552 8.00 21.29 -0.48
C LEU A 552 7.49 21.49 0.95
N PHE A 553 8.10 20.82 1.96
CA PHE A 553 7.53 20.73 3.30
C PHE A 553 7.76 21.99 4.13
N ASN A 554 6.75 22.82 4.22
CA ASN A 554 6.66 23.94 5.14
C ASN A 554 5.19 24.31 5.42
N TYR A 555 4.92 25.01 6.54
CA TYR A 555 3.55 25.34 6.95
C TYR A 555 2.79 26.25 5.98
N ARG A 556 3.49 27.11 5.24
CA ARG A 556 2.84 28.00 4.27
C ARG A 556 2.33 27.21 3.07
N ARG A 557 3.13 26.25 2.60
CA ARG A 557 2.69 25.38 1.50
C ARG A 557 1.58 24.44 1.96
N GLN A 558 1.65 23.91 3.18
CA GLN A 558 0.55 23.15 3.77
C GLN A 558 -0.75 23.95 3.70
N LYS A 559 -0.74 25.19 4.23
CA LYS A 559 -1.90 26.05 4.19
C LYS A 559 -2.37 26.36 2.76
N LEU A 560 -1.43 26.61 1.83
CA LEU A 560 -1.76 26.82 0.41
C LEU A 560 -2.55 25.63 -0.15
N PHE A 561 -2.06 24.41 0.09
CA PHE A 561 -2.72 23.23 -0.44
C PHE A 561 -4.13 23.10 0.11
N HIS A 562 -4.35 23.33 1.39
CA HIS A 562 -5.70 23.32 1.97
C HIS A 562 -6.60 24.42 1.38
N ASP A 563 -6.11 25.66 1.23
CA ASP A 563 -6.85 26.75 0.59
C ASP A 563 -7.20 26.41 -0.88
N LEU A 564 -6.31 25.73 -1.60
CA LEU A 564 -6.57 25.28 -2.97
C LEU A 564 -7.56 24.12 -3.04
N LEU A 565 -7.51 23.17 -2.11
CA LEU A 565 -8.51 22.09 -2.02
C LEU A 565 -9.90 22.67 -1.74
N LYS A 566 -10.00 23.64 -0.83
CA LYS A 566 -11.24 24.38 -0.57
C LYS A 566 -11.74 25.11 -1.83
N TRP A 567 -10.85 25.78 -2.57
CA TRP A 567 -11.20 26.42 -3.85
C TRP A 567 -11.66 25.40 -4.89
N MET A 568 -11.09 24.20 -4.93
CA MET A 568 -11.52 23.10 -5.81
C MET A 568 -12.87 22.49 -5.40
N GLY A 569 -13.39 22.80 -4.21
CA GLY A 569 -14.74 22.46 -3.77
C GLY A 569 -14.81 21.42 -2.65
N ARG A 570 -13.68 20.88 -2.17
CA ARG A 570 -13.68 20.01 -1.00
C ARG A 570 -12.37 20.13 -0.22
N GLU A 571 -12.45 20.62 0.99
CA GLU A 571 -11.36 20.58 1.94
C GLU A 571 -11.52 19.31 2.81
N PRO A 572 -10.59 18.36 2.77
CA PRO A 572 -10.66 17.16 3.61
C PRO A 572 -10.34 17.47 5.07
N ALA A 573 -10.52 16.49 5.96
CA ALA A 573 -10.12 16.64 7.36
C ALA A 573 -8.61 16.87 7.49
N PHE A 574 -8.18 17.84 8.28
CA PHE A 574 -6.75 18.06 8.57
C PHE A 574 -6.53 18.76 9.91
N VAL A 575 -5.33 18.64 10.46
CA VAL A 575 -4.91 19.33 11.68
C VAL A 575 -4.08 20.55 11.33
N GLU A 576 -4.54 21.74 11.74
CA GLU A 576 -3.86 23.01 11.46
C GLU A 576 -2.47 23.05 12.12
N ASP A 577 -1.49 23.57 11.39
CA ASP A 577 -0.10 23.74 11.83
C ASP A 577 0.59 22.45 12.35
N ALA A 578 0.09 21.27 11.98
CA ALA A 578 0.68 20.00 12.36
C ALA A 578 1.52 19.41 11.22
N ALA A 579 2.83 19.43 11.37
CA ALA A 579 3.73 18.74 10.45
C ALA A 579 3.65 17.23 10.64
N MET A 580 3.61 16.47 9.55
CA MET A 580 3.67 15.00 9.55
C MET A 580 2.58 14.35 10.43
N MET A 581 1.40 14.92 10.44
CA MET A 581 0.21 14.29 11.01
C MET A 581 -0.46 13.45 9.91
N TYR A 582 -0.28 12.14 9.96
CA TYR A 582 -0.99 11.26 9.04
C TYR A 582 -2.46 11.18 9.43
N VAL A 583 -3.32 11.69 8.57
CA VAL A 583 -4.76 11.76 8.78
C VAL A 583 -5.44 10.73 7.89
N ILE A 584 -6.31 9.91 8.47
CA ILE A 584 -7.14 8.96 7.74
C ILE A 584 -8.59 9.38 7.95
N GLU A 585 -9.28 9.68 6.86
CA GLU A 585 -10.67 10.15 6.85
C GLU A 585 -11.60 9.04 6.37
N ASN A 586 -12.62 8.75 7.15
CA ASN A 586 -13.61 7.71 6.90
C ASN A 586 -15.03 8.25 7.07
N ILE A 587 -15.86 8.11 6.03
CA ILE A 587 -17.25 8.54 6.04
C ILE A 587 -18.15 7.31 6.14
N ALA A 588 -19.09 7.30 7.09
CA ALA A 588 -20.01 6.18 7.25
C ALA A 588 -20.84 5.95 5.97
N ARG A 589 -20.91 4.69 5.52
CA ARG A 589 -21.70 4.33 4.31
C ARG A 589 -23.19 4.56 4.51
N ASN A 590 -23.68 4.32 5.70
CA ASN A 590 -25.08 4.56 6.08
C ASN A 590 -25.14 5.18 7.50
N PRO A 591 -25.05 6.51 7.65
CA PRO A 591 -25.00 7.16 8.94
C PRO A 591 -26.23 6.89 9.82
N LYS A 592 -27.40 6.66 9.22
CA LYS A 592 -28.65 6.36 9.98
C LYS A 592 -28.63 5.00 10.65
N GLU A 593 -28.05 4.00 9.99
CA GLU A 593 -27.95 2.64 10.54
C GLU A 593 -26.75 2.49 11.47
N SER A 594 -25.62 3.09 11.11
CA SER A 594 -24.40 3.02 11.90
C SER A 594 -24.44 3.84 13.17
N GLY A 595 -25.29 4.89 13.23
CA GLY A 595 -25.43 5.79 14.37
C GLY A 595 -24.25 6.76 14.53
N PHE A 596 -23.43 6.93 13.47
CA PHE A 596 -22.35 7.91 13.41
C PHE A 596 -22.13 8.39 11.96
N LYS A 597 -21.56 9.59 11.79
CA LYS A 597 -21.29 10.19 10.46
C LYS A 597 -20.00 9.68 9.83
N GLY A 598 -19.01 9.41 10.66
CA GLY A 598 -17.71 8.94 10.23
C GLY A 598 -16.67 8.99 11.34
N MET A 599 -15.43 8.81 10.96
CA MET A 599 -14.30 8.84 11.89
C MET A 599 -13.06 9.46 11.24
N VAL A 600 -12.22 10.05 12.08
CA VAL A 600 -10.91 10.57 11.71
C VAL A 600 -9.87 9.91 12.61
N THR A 601 -8.88 9.29 12.00
CA THR A 601 -7.71 8.75 12.70
C THR A 601 -6.55 9.73 12.54
N LEU A 602 -5.94 10.11 13.66
CA LEU A 602 -4.77 10.98 13.70
C LEU A 602 -3.57 10.17 14.20
N LEU A 603 -2.52 10.10 13.40
CA LEU A 603 -1.26 9.44 13.71
C LEU A 603 -0.14 10.49 13.64
N ASN A 604 0.39 10.86 14.81
CA ASN A 604 1.46 11.83 14.88
C ASN A 604 2.81 11.17 14.56
N LEU A 605 3.33 11.43 13.38
CA LEU A 605 4.64 10.93 12.91
C LEU A 605 5.78 11.92 13.19
N CYS A 606 5.50 13.05 13.85
CA CYS A 606 6.49 14.01 14.32
C CYS A 606 6.86 13.72 15.77
N ALA A 607 8.13 13.78 16.11
CA ALA A 607 8.61 13.50 17.48
C ALA A 607 8.04 14.46 18.54
N ASP A 608 7.51 15.62 18.11
CA ASP A 608 6.93 16.59 19.03
C ASP A 608 5.50 16.20 19.41
N THR A 609 5.19 16.26 20.70
CA THR A 609 3.81 16.13 21.18
C THR A 609 2.99 17.36 20.82
N ARG A 610 1.78 17.16 20.33
CA ARG A 610 0.80 18.22 20.11
C ARG A 610 -0.17 18.24 21.28
N ASP A 611 -0.10 19.27 22.12
CA ASP A 611 -0.93 19.38 23.34
C ASP A 611 -2.37 19.78 23.03
N GLN A 612 -2.57 20.54 21.97
CA GLN A 612 -3.86 20.98 21.48
C GLN A 612 -3.93 20.85 19.97
N LEU A 613 -5.08 20.52 19.45
CA LEU A 613 -5.31 20.32 18.03
C LEU A 613 -6.49 21.17 17.57
N LYS A 614 -6.31 21.89 16.47
CA LYS A 614 -7.43 22.43 15.70
C LYS A 614 -7.63 21.50 14.50
N LEU A 615 -8.72 20.73 14.55
CA LEU A 615 -9.08 19.78 13.51
C LEU A 615 -10.17 20.41 12.63
N HIS A 616 -9.82 20.68 11.39
CA HIS A 616 -10.78 21.03 10.35
C HIS A 616 -11.53 19.79 9.90
N LEU A 617 -12.81 19.93 9.61
CA LEU A 617 -13.68 18.83 9.21
C LEU A 617 -14.50 19.22 7.99
N PRO A 618 -14.58 18.38 6.95
CA PRO A 618 -15.50 18.60 5.83
C PRO A 618 -16.97 18.58 6.31
N ASP A 619 -17.86 19.13 5.50
CA ASP A 619 -19.29 19.23 5.85
C ASP A 619 -19.90 17.87 6.22
N GLU A 620 -19.51 16.79 5.54
CA GLU A 620 -20.00 15.45 5.79
C GLU A 620 -19.63 14.93 7.19
N LEU A 621 -18.57 15.47 7.78
CA LEU A 621 -18.06 15.12 9.11
C LEU A 621 -18.35 16.18 10.18
N GLN A 622 -19.12 17.23 9.88
CA GLN A 622 -19.62 18.14 10.92
C GLN A 622 -20.66 17.41 11.78
N GLY A 623 -20.36 17.20 13.07
CA GLY A 623 -21.17 16.41 13.99
C GLY A 623 -21.79 17.21 15.13
N GLU A 624 -22.75 16.59 15.83
CA GLU A 624 -23.34 17.12 17.05
C GLU A 624 -22.49 16.79 18.27
N SER A 625 -21.87 15.61 18.27
CA SER A 625 -20.97 15.14 19.33
C SER A 625 -19.77 14.38 18.78
N TYR A 626 -18.70 14.43 19.56
CA TYR A 626 -17.41 13.83 19.22
C TYR A 626 -17.00 12.89 20.33
N HIS A 627 -16.46 11.75 19.94
CA HIS A 627 -16.01 10.71 20.85
C HIS A 627 -14.63 10.21 20.44
N TYR A 628 -13.92 9.59 21.36
CA TYR A 628 -12.68 8.86 21.03
C TYR A 628 -12.78 7.43 21.54
N ILE A 629 -12.04 6.52 20.93
CA ILE A 629 -11.95 5.13 21.35
C ILE A 629 -10.88 5.05 22.46
N ASP A 630 -11.29 4.66 23.68
CA ASP A 630 -10.36 4.49 24.79
C ASP A 630 -9.61 3.14 24.76
N ALA A 631 -8.72 2.90 25.71
CA ALA A 631 -7.95 1.65 25.82
C ALA A 631 -8.83 0.40 26.09
N ASN A 632 -10.05 0.59 26.60
CA ASN A 632 -11.01 -0.49 26.79
C ASN A 632 -11.85 -0.77 25.54
N GLY A 633 -11.65 0.00 24.46
CA GLY A 633 -12.45 -0.07 23.25
C GLY A 633 -13.81 0.59 23.36
N GLU A 634 -14.03 1.43 24.36
CA GLU A 634 -15.27 2.15 24.57
C GLU A 634 -15.24 3.55 23.98
N LEU A 635 -16.37 4.04 23.51
CA LEU A 635 -16.52 5.41 23.02
C LEU A 635 -16.68 6.37 24.18
N GLN A 636 -15.67 7.16 24.47
CA GLN A 636 -15.69 8.20 25.49
C GLN A 636 -15.94 9.58 24.86
N PRO A 637 -16.70 10.46 25.52
CA PRO A 637 -16.90 11.82 25.03
C PRO A 637 -15.57 12.55 24.87
N LEU A 638 -15.37 13.19 23.72
CA LEU A 638 -14.22 14.05 23.46
C LEU A 638 -14.61 15.50 23.72
N THR A 639 -13.95 16.15 24.67
CA THR A 639 -14.17 17.56 24.97
C THR A 639 -13.62 18.42 23.82
N VAL A 640 -14.50 19.07 23.11
CA VAL A 640 -14.17 19.96 21.98
C VAL A 640 -14.81 21.32 22.17
N GLN A 641 -14.18 22.33 21.58
CA GLN A 641 -14.78 23.64 21.36
C GLN A 641 -15.02 23.78 19.84
N LYS A 642 -16.26 24.06 19.44
CA LYS A 642 -16.56 24.35 18.03
C LYS A 642 -15.88 25.65 17.62
N VAL A 643 -15.26 25.63 16.44
CA VAL A 643 -14.63 26.77 15.78
C VAL A 643 -15.18 26.85 14.35
N ASP A 644 -14.91 27.95 13.64
CA ASP A 644 -15.57 28.24 12.36
C ASP A 644 -15.54 27.10 11.35
N ASP A 645 -14.38 26.40 11.20
CA ASP A 645 -14.22 25.37 10.17
C ASP A 645 -13.91 23.97 10.81
N GLY A 646 -14.32 23.75 12.08
CA GLY A 646 -14.03 22.46 12.73
C GLY A 646 -14.12 22.47 14.24
N ILE A 647 -13.20 21.82 14.89
CA ILE A 647 -13.16 21.66 16.34
C ILE A 647 -11.78 21.91 16.93
N GLN A 648 -11.73 22.60 18.05
CA GLN A 648 -10.56 22.68 18.92
C GLN A 648 -10.63 21.55 19.93
N ILE A 649 -9.63 20.66 19.91
CA ILE A 649 -9.49 19.52 20.81
C ILE A 649 -8.48 19.87 21.90
N LYS A 650 -8.87 19.72 23.17
CA LYS A 650 -8.00 19.95 24.34
C LYS A 650 -7.27 18.67 24.81
N ARG A 651 -7.08 17.74 23.90
CA ARG A 651 -6.34 16.51 24.13
C ARG A 651 -5.14 16.48 23.21
N GLY A 652 -3.98 16.19 23.75
CA GLY A 652 -2.75 16.05 22.98
C GLY A 652 -2.68 14.73 22.22
N VAL A 653 -1.84 14.72 21.18
CA VAL A 653 -1.42 13.51 20.45
C VAL A 653 0.10 13.43 20.51
N ALA A 654 0.60 12.47 21.28
CA ALA A 654 2.02 12.23 21.40
C ALA A 654 2.56 11.51 20.13
N TYR A 655 3.88 11.50 20.01
CA TYR A 655 4.56 10.78 18.93
C TYR A 655 4.15 9.30 18.93
N LEU A 656 3.72 8.82 17.77
CA LEU A 656 3.25 7.45 17.53
C LEU A 656 2.06 7.00 18.43
N GLU A 657 1.34 7.94 19.05
CA GLU A 657 0.15 7.64 19.82
C GLU A 657 -1.10 7.90 18.97
N PRO A 658 -1.85 6.87 18.56
CA PRO A 658 -3.02 7.06 17.71
C PRO A 658 -4.19 7.69 18.47
N LEU A 659 -4.90 8.63 17.82
CA LEU A 659 -6.17 9.16 18.28
C LEU A 659 -7.27 8.85 17.27
N PHE A 660 -8.25 8.06 17.68
CA PHE A 660 -9.40 7.68 16.85
C PHE A 660 -10.62 8.51 17.26
N ILE A 661 -11.06 9.42 16.42
CA ILE A 661 -12.17 10.32 16.66
C ILE A 661 -13.40 9.79 15.92
N VAL A 662 -14.49 9.55 16.64
CA VAL A 662 -15.78 9.11 16.09
C VAL A 662 -16.77 10.26 16.17
N ILE A 663 -17.44 10.57 15.07
CA ILE A 663 -18.29 11.73 14.88
C ILE A 663 -19.74 11.29 14.75
N LYS A 664 -20.61 11.81 15.63
CA LYS A 664 -22.04 11.50 15.64
C LYS A 664 -22.90 12.70 15.28
#